data_3d75fb16385b21987f7de4d4e437238e
#
_entry.id   3d75fb16385b21987f7de4d4e437238e
#
_cell.length_a   1.000
_cell.length_b   1.000
_cell.length_c   1.000
_cell.angle_alpha   90.00
_cell.angle_beta   90.00
_cell.angle_gamma   90.00
#
_symmetry.space_group_name_H-M   'P 1'
#
loop_
_entity.id
_entity.type
_entity.pdbx_description
1 polymer ?
#
loop_
_entity_poly.entity_id
_entity_poly.type
_entity_poly.pdbx_seq_one_letter_code
_entity_poly.pdbx_strand_id
1 'polypeptide(L)'
;MIFYILFFFGIIKSQENYSYQKPPPEILELVDITLPPRVLIDENKNFMIYLYRNSYKSIDELSSPEIKLAGLRLNPNSNSRSRTNYYNNILISKMDQIDKSAKQIKGLPKNPKLANIKWSPDQTKIAMTNTKEEGVELWYIDLEKLTAKKLTGPKLNASLGDVITWYQDSKNILTKFKLKNSPDIIDGVDVVPTGPIISSNDGKKAQNRTYQDLLKNEVDEKNFETLARSVLSKVSLKGKTKLLAKKNLYHEIDFSPDGKFILISIIQKPFSYLVPYYRFPMKYAIYSSKGKELTVLHEVPLIEDLPKGFMAVRTGPRNFSWRSDRPSNLIFVEALDGGNPETDIKYRDEIFEVGYPFKQNKVSLLKTINRFYRIDWCNDTLALGYDYWWNSRNTKTYIFSPSNTNKEPKIIIDRNYQDRYNDPGSFVKRRNFYGKSILAMNKQNLYLMGDGFRDDGQFPFIDQLNLESLKKVRLYESSFKDKKEDLLDFEADNNMILTRIESASEYPNYFFRDLKTDSLTKITDFENPFLSIMDVSKEVIEYKRSDGIDLSATLYLPKGYDINKKQKLPMIMWAYPREFKDNKSASQITQNKNEFTFPYWGSPIYWLTRGYVVLDDVSFPIIGEGDNQPNDNFRKQLVDNASSAINRVYELGYIDKEKVAIGGHSYGAFMVANLLSHSKLFAAGIARSGAYNRTLTPFGFQSEERNYWEAPDTYYNMSPFMHAEKVKTPLLLIHGEEDNNSGTYPLQSERYFNALKGLGATTRLVMLPKESHSYRAKESIMHMLWEQDRWLERYVKNK
;
A
#
# COMPACT_ATOMS: atom_id res chain seq x y z
N MET A 1 -44.88 36.65 46.18
CA MET A 1 -43.66 35.78 46.03
C MET A 1 -43.58 35.37 44.58
N ILE A 2 -42.84 36.15 43.76
CA ILE A 2 -42.73 35.94 42.31
C ILE A 2 -41.48 35.12 42.08
N PHE A 3 -41.64 33.91 41.56
CA PHE A 3 -40.50 33.02 41.12
C PHE A 3 -40.05 33.46 39.73
N TYR A 4 -38.83 34.00 39.62
CA TYR A 4 -38.13 34.18 38.36
C TYR A 4 -37.48 32.84 37.96
N ILE A 5 -37.99 32.23 36.88
CA ILE A 5 -37.35 31.09 36.23
C ILE A 5 -36.36 31.70 35.24
N LEU A 6 -35.07 31.61 35.55
CA LEU A 6 -33.98 31.94 34.65
C LEU A 6 -33.80 30.76 33.66
N PHE A 7 -34.28 30.94 32.44
CA PHE A 7 -33.93 30.07 31.30
C PHE A 7 -32.50 30.40 30.87
N PHE A 8 -31.53 29.54 31.19
CA PHE A 8 -30.25 29.56 30.55
C PHE A 8 -30.40 29.04 29.11
N PHE A 9 -30.56 29.93 28.16
CA PHE A 9 -30.34 29.61 26.75
C PHE A 9 -28.84 29.43 26.52
N GLY A 10 -28.35 28.23 26.60
CA GLY A 10 -27.04 27.89 26.06
C GLY A 10 -27.04 28.14 24.54
N ILE A 11 -26.29 29.11 24.08
CA ILE A 11 -26.08 29.36 22.65
C ILE A 11 -25.37 28.15 22.11
N ILE A 12 -26.10 27.25 21.47
CA ILE A 12 -25.56 26.13 20.73
C ILE A 12 -24.95 26.74 19.45
N LYS A 13 -23.65 27.01 19.48
CA LYS A 13 -22.90 27.36 18.25
C LYS A 13 -22.90 26.13 17.37
N SER A 14 -23.54 26.20 16.22
CA SER A 14 -23.59 25.10 15.23
C SER A 14 -22.27 24.91 14.48
N GLN A 15 -21.35 25.86 14.59
CA GLN A 15 -20.03 25.84 13.97
C GLN A 15 -18.98 26.36 14.94
N GLU A 16 -17.90 25.60 15.14
CA GLU A 16 -16.76 25.97 15.97
C GLU A 16 -15.53 26.10 15.08
N ASN A 17 -14.89 27.27 15.07
CA ASN A 17 -13.63 27.49 14.36
C ASN A 17 -12.48 27.46 15.37
N TYR A 18 -11.81 26.31 15.46
CA TYR A 18 -10.58 26.17 16.23
C TYR A 18 -9.37 26.26 15.30
N SER A 19 -8.31 26.91 15.77
CA SER A 19 -6.98 26.67 15.24
C SER A 19 -6.57 25.21 15.51
N TYR A 20 -5.57 24.69 14.80
CA TYR A 20 -5.04 23.37 15.08
C TYR A 20 -4.66 23.22 16.56
N GLN A 21 -5.19 22.20 17.21
CA GLN A 21 -4.97 21.88 18.61
C GLN A 21 -3.93 20.77 18.75
N LYS A 22 -3.32 20.68 19.93
CA LYS A 22 -2.41 19.58 20.30
C LYS A 22 -3.12 18.64 21.27
N PRO A 23 -2.88 17.34 21.19
CA PRO A 23 -3.39 16.37 22.15
C PRO A 23 -2.71 16.57 23.52
N PRO A 24 -3.20 15.92 24.60
CA PRO A 24 -2.54 15.93 25.90
C PRO A 24 -1.06 15.52 25.83
N PRO A 25 -0.23 15.99 26.77
CA PRO A 25 1.21 15.74 26.77
C PRO A 25 1.58 14.26 26.62
N GLU A 26 0.85 13.36 27.25
CA GLU A 26 1.11 11.93 27.24
C GLU A 26 0.92 11.31 25.83
N ILE A 27 -0.02 11.83 25.05
CA ILE A 27 -0.20 11.45 23.63
C ILE A 27 0.86 12.15 22.78
N LEU A 28 1.20 13.41 23.12
CA LEU A 28 2.18 14.18 22.37
C LEU A 28 3.56 13.54 22.39
N GLU A 29 3.98 12.95 23.52
CA GLU A 29 5.23 12.20 23.66
C GLU A 29 5.36 11.01 22.68
N LEU A 30 4.23 10.42 22.27
CA LEU A 30 4.22 9.30 21.34
C LEU A 30 4.09 9.73 19.87
N VAL A 31 3.45 10.86 19.61
CA VAL A 31 3.21 11.30 18.22
C VAL A 31 4.30 12.23 17.70
N ASP A 32 4.91 13.06 18.56
CA ASP A 32 5.92 14.04 18.17
C ASP A 32 7.35 13.54 18.37
N ILE A 33 7.65 12.41 17.78
CA ILE A 33 8.97 11.77 17.91
C ILE A 33 9.72 11.72 16.58
N THR A 34 11.05 11.58 16.69
CA THR A 34 11.90 11.25 15.53
C THR A 34 12.03 9.74 15.41
N LEU A 35 11.53 9.19 14.31
CA LEU A 35 11.63 7.76 14.04
C LEU A 35 13.05 7.37 13.60
N PRO A 36 13.50 6.16 13.90
CA PRO A 36 14.70 5.58 13.30
C PRO A 36 14.65 5.63 11.76
N PRO A 37 15.81 5.69 11.09
CA PRO A 37 15.86 5.80 9.64
C PRO A 37 15.33 4.54 8.95
N ARG A 38 14.84 4.72 7.73
CA ARG A 38 14.60 3.57 6.85
C ARG A 38 15.93 3.00 6.37
N VAL A 39 16.12 1.70 6.54
CA VAL A 39 17.30 0.98 6.08
C VAL A 39 17.09 0.46 4.65
N LEU A 40 18.08 0.65 3.79
CA LEU A 40 18.22 -0.02 2.50
C LEU A 40 19.59 -0.71 2.45
N ILE A 41 19.60 -1.98 2.07
CA ILE A 41 20.81 -2.78 1.92
C ILE A 41 21.01 -3.06 0.43
N ASP A 42 22.23 -2.93 -0.07
CA ASP A 42 22.54 -3.31 -1.45
C ASP A 42 22.46 -4.83 -1.61
N GLU A 43 22.19 -5.28 -2.82
CA GLU A 43 22.01 -6.71 -3.09
C GLU A 43 23.27 -7.56 -2.89
N ASN A 44 24.46 -6.92 -2.96
CA ASN A 44 25.74 -7.57 -2.65
C ASN A 44 26.09 -7.55 -1.15
N LYS A 45 25.25 -6.89 -0.33
CA LYS A 45 25.44 -6.71 1.13
C LYS A 45 26.79 -6.07 1.51
N ASN A 46 27.25 -5.14 0.66
CA ASN A 46 28.44 -4.34 0.94
C ASN A 46 28.11 -3.05 1.71
N PHE A 47 26.92 -2.47 1.46
CA PHE A 47 26.50 -1.17 1.98
C PHE A 47 25.12 -1.23 2.62
N MET A 48 24.99 -0.58 3.76
CA MET A 48 23.74 -0.27 4.41
C MET A 48 23.52 1.24 4.41
N ILE A 49 22.35 1.68 3.93
CA ILE A 49 22.00 3.09 3.79
C ILE A 49 20.87 3.40 4.75
N TYR A 50 21.03 4.47 5.50
CA TYR A 50 20.08 5.00 6.45
C TYR A 50 19.44 6.26 5.89
N LEU A 51 18.14 6.17 5.57
CA LEU A 51 17.35 7.24 4.99
C LEU A 51 16.52 7.91 6.07
N TYR A 52 16.88 9.14 6.41
CA TYR A 52 16.18 9.94 7.41
C TYR A 52 15.07 10.77 6.78
N ARG A 53 13.97 10.92 7.50
CA ARG A 53 12.85 11.78 7.12
C ARG A 53 12.14 12.30 8.36
N ASN A 54 11.38 13.37 8.21
CA ASN A 54 10.43 13.78 9.23
C ASN A 54 9.32 12.73 9.37
N SER A 55 8.83 12.53 10.59
CA SER A 55 7.73 11.60 10.86
C SER A 55 6.47 12.02 10.13
N TYR A 56 6.21 13.31 10.03
CA TYR A 56 5.06 13.91 9.35
C TYR A 56 5.51 15.06 8.44
N LYS A 57 4.66 15.39 7.46
CA LYS A 57 4.73 16.65 6.72
C LYS A 57 4.19 17.80 7.58
N SER A 58 4.47 19.05 7.23
CA SER A 58 3.73 20.19 7.77
C SER A 58 2.48 20.47 6.94
N ILE A 59 1.50 21.17 7.52
CA ILE A 59 0.33 21.65 6.75
C ILE A 59 0.75 22.64 5.66
N ASP A 60 1.79 23.43 5.89
CA ASP A 60 2.40 24.31 4.90
C ASP A 60 2.90 23.52 3.67
N GLU A 61 3.59 22.39 3.90
CA GLU A 61 4.04 21.51 2.81
C GLU A 61 2.87 20.93 2.02
N LEU A 62 1.77 20.53 2.68
CA LEU A 62 0.55 20.05 2.01
C LEU A 62 -0.22 21.16 1.30
N SER A 63 -0.02 22.41 1.69
CA SER A 63 -0.65 23.58 1.07
C SER A 63 0.07 24.06 -0.20
N SER A 64 1.19 23.42 -0.57
CA SER A 64 1.88 23.68 -1.84
C SER A 64 0.93 23.52 -3.03
N PRO A 65 1.10 24.31 -4.12
CA PRO A 65 0.24 24.22 -5.29
C PRO A 65 0.06 22.79 -5.79
N GLU A 66 -1.19 22.38 -5.98
CA GLU A 66 -1.56 21.05 -6.45
C GLU A 66 -2.65 21.15 -7.52
N ILE A 67 -2.43 20.51 -8.67
CA ILE A 67 -3.43 20.34 -9.73
C ILE A 67 -3.77 18.84 -9.82
N LYS A 68 -5.07 18.55 -9.94
CA LYS A 68 -5.62 17.20 -10.03
C LYS A 68 -5.97 16.91 -11.49
N LEU A 69 -5.23 16.00 -12.12
CA LEU A 69 -5.34 15.74 -13.57
C LEU A 69 -5.21 14.24 -13.86
N ALA A 70 -6.20 13.66 -14.48
CA ALA A 70 -6.21 12.28 -14.95
C ALA A 70 -5.86 11.23 -13.86
N GLY A 71 -6.28 11.45 -12.62
CA GLY A 71 -5.96 10.60 -11.47
C GLY A 71 -4.60 10.90 -10.82
N LEU A 72 -3.94 11.97 -11.24
CA LEU A 72 -2.68 12.46 -10.69
C LEU A 72 -2.87 13.72 -9.86
N ARG A 73 -2.00 13.88 -8.86
CA ARG A 73 -1.83 15.13 -8.10
C ARG A 73 -0.44 15.66 -8.35
N LEU A 74 -0.37 16.77 -9.03
CA LEU A 74 0.86 17.34 -9.54
C LEU A 74 1.09 18.73 -8.97
N ASN A 75 2.34 19.02 -8.61
CA ASN A 75 2.76 20.38 -8.31
C ASN A 75 3.23 21.04 -9.63
N PRO A 76 2.53 22.08 -10.10
CA PRO A 76 2.84 22.72 -11.38
C PRO A 76 4.19 23.45 -11.36
N ASN A 77 4.63 23.98 -10.22
CA ASN A 77 5.88 24.74 -10.11
C ASN A 77 7.09 23.82 -10.25
N SER A 78 7.09 22.71 -9.48
CA SER A 78 8.19 21.75 -9.51
C SER A 78 8.09 20.72 -10.62
N ASN A 79 6.94 20.57 -11.28
CA ASN A 79 6.65 19.54 -12.29
C ASN A 79 6.90 18.14 -11.76
N SER A 80 6.34 17.86 -10.58
CA SER A 80 6.48 16.60 -9.86
C SER A 80 5.18 16.18 -9.17
N ARG A 81 5.15 14.97 -8.63
CA ARG A 81 4.06 14.53 -7.75
C ARG A 81 4.03 15.36 -6.49
N SER A 82 2.89 16.02 -6.18
CA SER A 82 2.75 16.94 -5.04
C SER A 82 2.86 16.25 -3.69
N ARG A 83 2.44 14.99 -3.60
CA ARG A 83 2.37 14.24 -2.33
C ARG A 83 3.55 13.29 -2.09
N THR A 84 4.67 13.53 -2.75
CA THR A 84 5.89 12.74 -2.59
C THR A 84 6.43 12.82 -1.15
N ASN A 85 6.80 11.68 -0.56
CA ASN A 85 7.55 11.65 0.69
C ASN A 85 9.03 11.87 0.40
N TYR A 86 9.66 12.76 1.16
CA TYR A 86 11.06 13.12 0.97
C TYR A 86 11.93 12.64 2.14
N TYR A 87 13.16 12.27 1.81
CA TYR A 87 14.22 12.07 2.78
C TYR A 87 15.03 13.36 2.91
N ASN A 88 15.44 13.65 4.13
CA ASN A 88 16.17 14.89 4.47
C ASN A 88 17.63 14.65 4.83
N ASN A 89 18.05 13.39 4.98
CA ASN A 89 19.46 13.03 5.19
C ASN A 89 19.72 11.57 4.78
N ILE A 90 21.00 11.27 4.48
CA ILE A 90 21.46 9.92 4.14
C ILE A 90 22.79 9.66 4.84
N LEU A 91 22.85 8.58 5.65
CA LEU A 91 24.07 8.02 6.19
C LEU A 91 24.33 6.65 5.56
N ILE A 92 25.58 6.20 5.57
CA ILE A 92 26.00 4.91 5.02
C ILE A 92 26.97 4.21 5.98
N SER A 93 26.80 2.89 6.14
CA SER A 93 27.82 2.02 6.72
C SER A 93 28.24 0.95 5.70
N LYS A 94 29.50 0.49 5.79
CA LYS A 94 29.96 -0.74 5.13
C LYS A 94 29.61 -1.94 6.00
N MET A 95 29.10 -3.00 5.39
CA MET A 95 28.61 -4.16 6.14
C MET A 95 29.71 -5.13 6.59
N ASP A 96 30.89 -5.04 5.97
CA ASP A 96 32.11 -5.76 6.38
C ASP A 96 32.81 -5.15 7.61
N GLN A 97 32.57 -3.86 7.85
CA GLN A 97 33.09 -3.12 8.98
C GLN A 97 32.00 -2.99 10.05
N ILE A 98 31.85 -4.01 10.87
CA ILE A 98 30.90 -4.07 11.99
C ILE A 98 31.12 -2.95 13.03
N ASP A 99 32.10 -2.11 12.84
CA ASP A 99 32.37 -0.91 13.63
C ASP A 99 31.75 0.35 12.97
N LYS A 100 30.51 0.44 12.79
CA LYS A 100 29.45 0.82 13.72
C LYS A 100 29.02 2.26 13.71
N SER A 101 29.69 3.20 13.18
CA SER A 101 29.15 4.54 12.99
C SER A 101 28.80 4.75 11.51
N ALA A 102 27.51 4.80 11.21
CA ALA A 102 27.06 5.23 9.91
C ALA A 102 27.66 6.60 9.57
N LYS A 103 28.32 6.70 8.41
CA LYS A 103 29.03 7.91 8.00
C LYS A 103 28.13 8.84 7.22
N GLN A 104 28.21 10.13 7.52
CA GLN A 104 27.50 11.19 6.81
C GLN A 104 28.01 11.33 5.37
N ILE A 105 27.09 11.35 4.40
CA ILE A 105 27.39 11.69 3.00
C ILE A 105 27.71 13.17 2.89
N LYS A 106 28.89 13.49 2.33
CA LYS A 106 29.31 14.86 2.06
C LYS A 106 28.68 15.41 0.78
N GLY A 107 28.36 16.69 0.76
CA GLY A 107 27.91 17.37 -0.44
C GLY A 107 26.43 17.14 -0.78
N LEU A 108 25.59 16.65 0.15
CA LEU A 108 24.14 16.65 -0.02
C LEU A 108 23.61 18.08 -0.27
N PRO A 109 22.47 18.24 -0.96
CA PRO A 109 21.88 19.55 -1.16
C PRO A 109 21.51 20.22 0.16
N LYS A 110 21.53 21.55 0.20
CA LYS A 110 20.96 22.32 1.32
C LYS A 110 19.46 22.08 1.40
N ASN A 111 18.92 21.84 2.61
CA ASN A 111 17.50 21.51 2.85
C ASN A 111 16.99 20.42 1.89
N PRO A 112 17.51 19.19 1.98
CA PRO A 112 17.27 18.18 0.98
C PRO A 112 15.83 17.69 1.02
N LYS A 113 15.22 17.57 -0.18
CA LYS A 113 13.96 16.87 -0.44
C LYS A 113 14.25 15.74 -1.42
N LEU A 114 14.88 14.67 -0.89
CA LEU A 114 15.39 13.55 -1.69
C LEU A 114 14.30 12.51 -1.95
N ALA A 115 14.23 12.03 -3.19
CA ALA A 115 13.31 10.97 -3.60
C ALA A 115 13.88 10.16 -4.78
N ASN A 116 13.10 9.19 -5.28
CA ASN A 116 13.46 8.36 -6.45
C ASN A 116 14.86 7.73 -6.32
N ILE A 117 15.18 7.19 -5.14
CA ILE A 117 16.47 6.58 -4.83
C ILE A 117 16.58 5.26 -5.58
N LYS A 118 17.59 5.14 -6.46
CA LYS A 118 17.85 3.94 -7.27
C LYS A 118 19.33 3.57 -7.28
N TRP A 119 19.63 2.33 -6.92
CA TRP A 119 20.97 1.76 -7.01
C TRP A 119 21.44 1.65 -8.45
N SER A 120 22.74 1.88 -8.68
CA SER A 120 23.36 1.57 -9.98
C SER A 120 23.44 0.05 -10.20
N PRO A 121 23.51 -0.43 -11.44
CA PRO A 121 23.67 -1.87 -11.71
C PRO A 121 24.86 -2.51 -11.01
N ASP A 122 25.98 -1.80 -10.85
CA ASP A 122 27.17 -2.27 -10.14
C ASP A 122 27.09 -2.12 -8.60
N GLN A 123 25.96 -1.59 -8.07
CA GLN A 123 25.73 -1.38 -6.64
C GLN A 123 26.74 -0.45 -5.93
N THR A 124 27.54 0.30 -6.68
CA THR A 124 28.57 1.21 -6.12
C THR A 124 28.10 2.66 -6.02
N LYS A 125 26.90 2.96 -6.58
CA LYS A 125 26.34 4.32 -6.65
C LYS A 125 24.84 4.31 -6.44
N ILE A 126 24.31 5.45 -6.06
CA ILE A 126 22.88 5.73 -5.99
C ILE A 126 22.57 6.96 -6.82
N ALA A 127 21.56 6.87 -7.69
CA ALA A 127 20.92 8.05 -8.26
C ALA A 127 19.71 8.44 -7.44
N MET A 128 19.45 9.73 -7.34
CA MET A 128 18.31 10.28 -6.60
C MET A 128 17.88 11.62 -7.20
N THR A 129 16.66 12.03 -6.87
CA THR A 129 16.17 13.38 -7.17
C THR A 129 16.20 14.25 -5.92
N ASN A 130 16.40 15.55 -6.11
CA ASN A 130 16.17 16.57 -5.11
C ASN A 130 15.14 17.57 -5.64
N THR A 131 14.02 17.73 -4.93
CA THR A 131 12.93 18.61 -5.36
C THR A 131 13.12 19.99 -4.77
N LYS A 132 13.12 21.01 -5.64
CA LYS A 132 13.11 22.43 -5.33
C LYS A 132 11.75 23.02 -5.68
N GLU A 133 11.49 24.24 -5.28
CA GLU A 133 10.26 24.94 -5.64
C GLU A 133 10.12 25.07 -7.16
N GLU A 134 11.20 25.45 -7.84
CA GLU A 134 11.27 25.68 -9.29
C GLU A 134 11.44 24.38 -10.12
N GLY A 135 11.61 23.21 -9.52
CA GLY A 135 11.75 21.96 -10.25
C GLY A 135 12.53 20.85 -9.54
N VAL A 136 12.83 19.81 -10.28
CA VAL A 136 13.49 18.61 -9.79
C VAL A 136 14.89 18.47 -10.39
N GLU A 137 15.89 18.27 -9.53
CA GLU A 137 17.29 18.07 -9.86
C GLU A 137 17.64 16.59 -9.87
N LEU A 138 18.60 16.18 -10.72
CA LEU A 138 19.23 14.85 -10.67
C LEU A 138 20.52 14.93 -9.88
N TRP A 139 20.69 14.01 -8.94
CA TRP A 139 21.86 13.84 -8.10
C TRP A 139 22.32 12.37 -8.11
N TYR A 140 23.59 12.13 -7.77
CA TYR A 140 24.08 10.79 -7.45
C TYR A 140 25.00 10.81 -6.24
N ILE A 141 25.11 9.66 -5.57
CA ILE A 141 26.04 9.39 -4.49
C ILE A 141 27.06 8.37 -4.97
N ASP A 142 28.34 8.62 -4.77
CA ASP A 142 29.42 7.66 -4.87
C ASP A 142 29.61 7.03 -3.49
N LEU A 143 29.30 5.75 -3.35
CA LEU A 143 29.27 5.05 -2.05
C LEU A 143 30.65 4.81 -1.48
N GLU A 144 31.67 4.60 -2.32
CA GLU A 144 33.05 4.43 -1.88
C GLU A 144 33.64 5.75 -1.38
N LYS A 145 33.31 6.87 -2.05
CA LYS A 145 33.82 8.20 -1.69
C LYS A 145 32.98 8.89 -0.63
N LEU A 146 31.80 8.38 -0.33
CA LEU A 146 30.84 8.98 0.58
C LEU A 146 30.47 10.43 0.18
N THR A 147 30.28 10.67 -1.12
CA THR A 147 30.03 12.00 -1.64
C THR A 147 28.82 12.04 -2.55
N ALA A 148 27.98 13.07 -2.37
CA ALA A 148 26.88 13.40 -3.28
C ALA A 148 27.29 14.47 -4.27
N LYS A 149 26.79 14.37 -5.51
CA LYS A 149 27.06 15.33 -6.56
C LYS A 149 25.82 15.63 -7.40
N LYS A 150 25.58 16.91 -7.64
CA LYS A 150 24.54 17.37 -8.55
C LYS A 150 24.94 17.13 -10.01
N LEU A 151 24.03 16.54 -10.78
CA LEU A 151 24.21 16.27 -12.22
C LEU A 151 23.47 17.27 -13.11
N THR A 152 22.30 17.73 -12.66
CA THR A 152 21.49 18.69 -13.43
C THR A 152 20.91 19.79 -12.55
N GLY A 153 20.56 20.94 -13.15
CA GLY A 153 19.68 21.91 -12.52
C GLY A 153 18.23 21.39 -12.39
N PRO A 154 17.29 22.21 -11.92
CA PRO A 154 15.90 21.83 -11.60
C PRO A 154 15.02 21.71 -12.86
N LYS A 155 15.37 20.82 -13.78
CA LYS A 155 14.75 20.67 -15.10
C LYS A 155 14.20 19.27 -15.41
N LEU A 156 14.17 18.36 -14.43
CA LEU A 156 13.55 17.05 -14.62
C LEU A 156 12.02 17.18 -14.64
N ASN A 157 11.38 16.30 -15.42
CA ASN A 157 9.95 16.05 -15.34
C ASN A 157 9.72 14.82 -14.47
N ALA A 158 9.14 15.02 -13.30
CA ALA A 158 8.82 13.97 -12.33
C ALA A 158 7.29 13.78 -12.15
N SER A 159 6.49 14.22 -13.11
CA SER A 159 5.02 14.15 -13.05
C SER A 159 4.50 12.75 -13.37
N LEU A 160 5.09 12.06 -14.34
CA LEU A 160 4.55 10.82 -14.90
C LEU A 160 5.61 9.70 -14.90
N GLY A 161 5.26 8.51 -14.38
CA GLY A 161 6.09 7.31 -14.44
C GLY A 161 7.50 7.46 -13.85
N ASP A 162 8.44 6.62 -14.32
CA ASP A 162 9.82 6.62 -13.83
C ASP A 162 10.59 7.89 -14.19
N VAL A 163 11.30 8.45 -13.22
CA VAL A 163 12.12 9.67 -13.40
C VAL A 163 13.57 9.33 -13.71
N ILE A 164 14.08 8.25 -13.13
CA ILE A 164 15.47 7.81 -13.19
C ILE A 164 15.53 6.37 -13.65
N THR A 165 16.33 6.08 -14.68
CA THR A 165 16.66 4.70 -15.07
C THR A 165 18.15 4.60 -15.42
N TRP A 166 18.87 3.74 -14.71
CA TRP A 166 20.29 3.54 -14.96
C TRP A 166 20.55 2.81 -16.28
N TYR A 167 21.56 3.25 -17.01
CA TYR A 167 22.19 2.41 -18.03
C TYR A 167 22.98 1.28 -17.38
N GLN A 168 23.10 0.15 -18.06
CA GLN A 168 23.86 -1.01 -17.57
C GLN A 168 25.35 -0.71 -17.29
N ASP A 169 25.87 0.36 -17.87
CA ASP A 169 27.25 0.81 -17.67
C ASP A 169 27.53 1.47 -16.32
N SER A 170 26.53 1.69 -15.48
CA SER A 170 26.61 2.38 -14.17
C SER A 170 27.29 3.76 -14.24
N LYS A 171 27.38 4.37 -15.42
CA LYS A 171 28.05 5.66 -15.70
C LYS A 171 27.10 6.68 -16.31
N ASN A 172 25.94 6.23 -16.74
CA ASN A 172 24.95 7.06 -17.40
C ASN A 172 23.54 6.79 -16.83
N ILE A 173 22.71 7.81 -16.84
CA ILE A 173 21.31 7.78 -16.35
C ILE A 173 20.42 8.28 -17.49
N LEU A 174 19.35 7.53 -17.77
CA LEU A 174 18.25 8.00 -18.60
C LEU A 174 17.23 8.70 -17.71
N THR A 175 16.82 9.89 -18.11
CA THR A 175 15.85 10.69 -17.35
C THR A 175 14.98 11.53 -18.27
N LYS A 176 13.85 12.02 -17.73
CA LYS A 176 12.89 12.87 -18.43
C LYS A 176 13.13 14.34 -18.07
N PHE A 177 13.26 15.19 -19.07
CA PHE A 177 13.40 16.63 -18.90
C PHE A 177 12.12 17.36 -19.31
N LYS A 178 11.81 18.44 -18.58
CA LYS A 178 10.81 19.44 -18.99
C LYS A 178 11.20 20.01 -20.36
N LEU A 179 10.21 20.42 -21.13
CA LEU A 179 10.45 21.14 -22.38
C LEU A 179 10.99 22.53 -22.05
N LYS A 180 11.93 23.04 -22.83
CA LYS A 180 12.49 24.39 -22.65
C LYS A 180 11.44 25.52 -22.81
N ASN A 181 10.49 25.30 -23.70
CA ASN A 181 9.40 26.22 -24.03
C ASN A 181 8.06 25.51 -23.76
N SER A 182 7.84 25.05 -22.52
CA SER A 182 6.51 24.58 -22.12
C SER A 182 5.55 25.77 -22.09
N PRO A 183 4.31 25.61 -22.56
CA PRO A 183 3.26 26.59 -22.26
C PRO A 183 3.09 26.78 -20.76
N ASP A 184 2.61 27.93 -20.36
CA ASP A 184 2.19 28.15 -18.98
C ASP A 184 0.98 27.30 -18.65
N ILE A 185 0.84 26.95 -17.38
CA ILE A 185 -0.36 26.28 -16.87
C ILE A 185 -1.52 27.28 -16.94
N ILE A 186 -2.62 26.81 -17.51
CA ILE A 186 -3.84 27.61 -17.62
C ILE A 186 -4.59 27.51 -16.29
N ASP A 187 -4.85 28.64 -15.66
CA ASP A 187 -5.75 28.70 -14.51
C ASP A 187 -7.20 28.60 -15.03
N GLY A 188 -7.87 27.47 -14.69
CA GLY A 188 -9.23 27.21 -15.13
C GLY A 188 -10.27 28.15 -14.49
N VAL A 189 -9.91 28.89 -13.43
CA VAL A 189 -10.82 29.83 -12.75
C VAL A 189 -10.98 31.10 -13.57
N ASP A 190 -9.93 31.52 -14.29
CA ASP A 190 -9.91 32.75 -15.07
C ASP A 190 -10.37 32.57 -16.54
N VAL A 191 -10.69 31.33 -16.94
CA VAL A 191 -11.13 31.05 -18.32
C VAL A 191 -12.64 31.10 -18.41
N VAL A 192 -13.17 31.97 -19.26
CA VAL A 192 -14.60 31.98 -19.58
C VAL A 192 -14.94 30.70 -20.33
N PRO A 193 -15.89 29.86 -19.79
CA PRO A 193 -16.29 28.65 -20.48
C PRO A 193 -16.84 28.95 -21.87
N THR A 194 -16.35 28.23 -22.88
CA THR A 194 -16.82 28.39 -24.27
C THR A 194 -18.07 27.56 -24.55
N GLY A 195 -18.46 26.65 -23.63
CA GLY A 195 -19.65 25.82 -23.74
C GLY A 195 -19.80 24.85 -22.56
N PRO A 196 -20.89 24.08 -22.52
CA PRO A 196 -21.08 23.03 -21.51
C PRO A 196 -20.16 21.84 -21.75
N ILE A 197 -19.86 21.10 -20.68
CA ILE A 197 -19.23 19.78 -20.79
C ILE A 197 -20.33 18.77 -21.10
N ILE A 198 -20.17 17.99 -22.16
CA ILE A 198 -21.14 17.00 -22.60
C ILE A 198 -20.51 15.61 -22.46
N SER A 199 -21.15 14.74 -21.69
CA SER A 199 -20.83 13.32 -21.65
C SER A 199 -21.98 12.52 -22.29
N SER A 200 -21.67 11.63 -23.21
CA SER A 200 -22.65 10.79 -23.91
C SER A 200 -22.24 9.31 -23.84
N ASN A 201 -23.24 8.45 -23.93
CA ASN A 201 -23.04 7.01 -24.09
C ASN A 201 -24.04 6.45 -25.11
N ASP A 202 -23.54 5.75 -26.11
CA ASP A 202 -24.33 5.19 -27.21
C ASP A 202 -24.92 3.79 -26.88
N GLY A 203 -25.28 3.56 -25.62
CA GLY A 203 -25.87 2.30 -25.16
C GLY A 203 -24.88 1.19 -24.81
N LYS A 204 -23.58 1.44 -24.90
CA LYS A 204 -22.56 0.49 -24.40
C LYS A 204 -22.62 0.35 -22.89
N LYS A 205 -22.55 -0.89 -22.39
CA LYS A 205 -22.32 -1.16 -20.97
C LYS A 205 -20.87 -0.88 -20.63
N ALA A 206 -20.61 0.12 -19.79
CA ALA A 206 -19.30 0.50 -19.30
C ALA A 206 -19.34 0.62 -17.77
N GLN A 207 -19.22 -0.51 -17.07
CA GLN A 207 -19.26 -0.56 -15.61
C GLN A 207 -17.91 -0.17 -15.04
N ASN A 208 -17.78 1.07 -14.58
CA ASN A 208 -16.61 1.55 -13.95
C ASN A 208 -16.83 1.83 -12.46
N ARG A 209 -15.83 1.50 -11.65
CA ARG A 209 -15.76 2.01 -10.27
C ARG A 209 -15.60 3.53 -10.31
N THR A 210 -16.01 4.19 -9.24
CA THR A 210 -15.86 5.65 -9.10
C THR A 210 -14.39 6.02 -9.00
N TYR A 211 -13.91 6.87 -9.89
CA TYR A 211 -12.55 7.42 -9.87
C TYR A 211 -12.57 8.88 -9.41
N GLN A 212 -11.45 9.33 -8.85
CA GLN A 212 -11.25 10.69 -8.40
C GLN A 212 -10.13 11.38 -9.20
N ASP A 213 -10.06 12.71 -9.07
CA ASP A 213 -8.99 13.52 -9.68
C ASP A 213 -8.90 13.38 -11.22
N LEU A 214 -10.01 13.07 -11.89
CA LEU A 214 -10.08 12.92 -13.35
C LEU A 214 -9.95 14.27 -14.07
N LEU A 215 -9.68 14.23 -15.38
CA LEU A 215 -9.84 15.39 -16.27
C LEU A 215 -11.32 15.80 -16.31
N LYS A 216 -11.58 17.10 -16.42
CA LYS A 216 -12.95 17.63 -16.41
C LYS A 216 -13.31 18.40 -17.69
N ASN A 217 -12.31 18.90 -18.39
CA ASN A 217 -12.49 19.79 -19.54
C ASN A 217 -11.22 19.87 -20.40
N GLU A 218 -11.24 20.61 -21.50
CA GLU A 218 -10.09 20.82 -22.37
C GLU A 218 -8.91 21.57 -21.71
N VAL A 219 -9.19 22.42 -20.71
CA VAL A 219 -8.12 23.08 -19.95
C VAL A 219 -7.32 22.06 -19.17
N ASP A 220 -7.99 21.13 -18.52
CA ASP A 220 -7.34 20.01 -17.80
C ASP A 220 -6.53 19.14 -18.77
N GLU A 221 -7.03 18.87 -19.98
CA GLU A 221 -6.26 18.14 -21.00
C GLU A 221 -4.98 18.86 -21.38
N LYS A 222 -5.06 20.17 -21.65
CA LYS A 222 -3.90 21.01 -21.99
C LYS A 222 -2.88 21.05 -20.85
N ASN A 223 -3.35 21.22 -19.62
CA ASN A 223 -2.52 21.22 -18.42
C ASN A 223 -1.87 19.84 -18.18
N PHE A 224 -2.62 18.75 -18.36
CA PHE A 224 -2.07 17.39 -18.29
C PHE A 224 -0.95 17.18 -19.33
N GLU A 225 -1.18 17.54 -20.58
CA GLU A 225 -0.16 17.46 -21.62
C GLU A 225 1.08 18.31 -21.27
N THR A 226 0.88 19.53 -20.78
CA THR A 226 1.96 20.44 -20.42
C THR A 226 2.84 19.87 -19.32
N LEU A 227 2.24 19.35 -18.25
CA LEU A 227 2.96 18.79 -17.09
C LEU A 227 3.56 17.41 -17.35
N ALA A 228 2.89 16.57 -18.13
CA ALA A 228 3.32 15.19 -18.37
C ALA A 228 4.31 15.04 -19.56
N ARG A 229 4.30 16.00 -20.50
CA ARG A 229 5.15 15.95 -21.69
C ARG A 229 6.62 16.20 -21.34
N SER A 230 7.48 15.33 -21.86
CA SER A 230 8.92 15.37 -21.57
C SER A 230 9.76 14.94 -22.78
N VAL A 231 11.05 15.22 -22.74
CA VAL A 231 12.05 14.65 -23.64
C VAL A 231 12.91 13.66 -22.86
N LEU A 232 13.32 12.56 -23.52
CA LEU A 232 14.27 11.63 -22.92
C LEU A 232 15.69 12.09 -23.14
N SER A 233 16.48 12.09 -22.08
CA SER A 233 17.88 12.54 -22.13
C SER A 233 18.78 11.58 -21.36
N LYS A 234 19.94 11.27 -21.95
CA LYS A 234 21.05 10.57 -21.31
C LYS A 234 21.91 11.58 -20.57
N VAL A 235 22.14 11.36 -19.28
CA VAL A 235 22.99 12.18 -18.41
C VAL A 235 24.14 11.35 -17.91
N SER A 236 25.38 11.79 -18.14
CA SER A 236 26.56 11.12 -17.59
C SER A 236 26.83 11.57 -16.16
N LEU A 237 27.59 10.78 -15.37
CA LEU A 237 28.03 11.17 -14.01
C LEU A 237 28.97 12.39 -14.00
N LYS A 238 29.40 12.89 -15.17
CA LYS A 238 30.10 14.17 -15.34
C LYS A 238 29.15 15.33 -15.59
N GLY A 239 27.82 15.09 -15.59
CA GLY A 239 26.80 16.12 -15.86
C GLY A 239 26.58 16.44 -17.35
N LYS A 240 27.27 15.76 -18.27
CA LYS A 240 27.02 15.93 -19.72
C LYS A 240 25.67 15.34 -20.09
N THR A 241 24.83 16.12 -20.76
CA THR A 241 23.49 15.75 -21.19
C THR A 241 23.40 15.59 -22.70
N LYS A 242 22.79 14.51 -23.16
CA LYS A 242 22.52 14.27 -24.59
C LYS A 242 21.05 13.91 -24.77
N LEU A 243 20.34 14.60 -25.67
CA LEU A 243 18.98 14.24 -26.07
C LEU A 243 18.97 12.84 -26.67
N LEU A 244 18.09 11.96 -26.16
CA LEU A 244 17.92 10.60 -26.64
C LEU A 244 16.68 10.47 -27.53
N ALA A 245 15.53 10.97 -27.08
CA ALA A 245 14.29 10.92 -27.84
C ALA A 245 13.49 12.23 -27.73
N LYS A 246 12.72 12.55 -28.79
CA LYS A 246 11.90 13.76 -28.91
C LYS A 246 10.78 13.81 -27.85
N LYS A 247 10.09 14.96 -27.78
CA LYS A 247 9.00 15.19 -26.83
C LYS A 247 7.86 14.17 -26.99
N ASN A 248 7.41 13.62 -25.87
CA ASN A 248 6.24 12.75 -25.79
C ASN A 248 5.72 12.62 -24.34
N LEU A 249 4.63 11.87 -24.12
CA LEU A 249 4.07 11.54 -22.81
C LEU A 249 4.64 10.17 -22.35
N TYR A 250 5.92 10.15 -22.03
CA TYR A 250 6.63 8.94 -21.61
C TYR A 250 6.17 8.48 -20.24
N HIS A 251 5.69 7.22 -20.16
CA HIS A 251 5.21 6.61 -18.92
C HIS A 251 6.26 5.67 -18.32
N GLU A 252 6.38 4.44 -18.82
CA GLU A 252 7.34 3.46 -18.34
C GLU A 252 8.57 3.41 -19.25
N ILE A 253 9.73 3.16 -18.66
CA ILE A 253 11.01 3.07 -19.35
C ILE A 253 11.82 1.94 -18.71
N ASP A 254 12.01 0.83 -19.43
CA ASP A 254 12.75 -0.32 -18.91
C ASP A 254 13.79 -0.83 -19.91
N PHE A 255 15.03 -0.97 -19.45
CA PHE A 255 16.12 -1.51 -20.26
C PHE A 255 16.08 -3.03 -20.30
N SER A 256 16.34 -3.60 -21.49
CA SER A 256 16.68 -5.01 -21.61
C SER A 256 17.84 -5.37 -20.66
N PRO A 257 17.93 -6.62 -20.18
CA PRO A 257 19.01 -7.00 -19.27
C PRO A 257 20.42 -6.70 -19.79
N ASP A 258 20.67 -6.82 -21.10
CA ASP A 258 21.95 -6.47 -21.72
C ASP A 258 22.12 -4.96 -22.02
N GLY A 259 21.10 -4.15 -21.72
CA GLY A 259 21.12 -2.70 -21.93
C GLY A 259 21.09 -2.22 -23.38
N LYS A 260 20.88 -3.10 -24.37
CA LYS A 260 20.87 -2.72 -25.79
C LYS A 260 19.56 -2.10 -26.23
N PHE A 261 18.46 -2.50 -25.63
CA PHE A 261 17.11 -2.07 -25.97
C PHE A 261 16.41 -1.42 -24.78
N ILE A 262 15.40 -0.62 -25.08
CA ILE A 262 14.55 0.04 -24.09
C ILE A 262 13.11 -0.21 -24.48
N LEU A 263 12.34 -0.83 -23.61
CA LEU A 263 10.89 -0.86 -23.68
C LEU A 263 10.35 0.47 -23.16
N ILE A 264 9.55 1.15 -23.97
CA ILE A 264 8.96 2.44 -23.61
C ILE A 264 7.45 2.38 -23.82
N SER A 265 6.68 2.76 -22.83
CA SER A 265 5.25 3.04 -22.97
C SER A 265 4.99 4.54 -23.07
N ILE A 266 4.10 4.92 -23.99
CA ILE A 266 3.81 6.31 -24.35
C ILE A 266 2.31 6.50 -24.34
N ILE A 267 1.81 7.41 -23.50
CA ILE A 267 0.39 7.79 -23.48
C ILE A 267 0.06 8.56 -24.76
N GLN A 268 -1.10 8.24 -25.34
CA GLN A 268 -1.62 8.87 -26.56
C GLN A 268 -3.02 9.47 -26.34
N LYS A 269 -3.48 10.28 -27.28
CA LYS A 269 -4.88 10.72 -27.36
C LYS A 269 -5.75 9.66 -28.05
N PRO A 270 -7.09 9.73 -27.85
CA PRO A 270 -7.82 10.69 -27.02
C PRO A 270 -7.67 10.43 -25.52
N PHE A 271 -7.72 11.48 -24.70
CA PHE A 271 -7.84 11.36 -23.25
C PHE A 271 -9.31 11.15 -22.88
N SER A 272 -9.56 10.78 -21.62
CA SER A 272 -10.91 10.54 -21.11
C SER A 272 -11.18 11.35 -19.85
N TYR A 273 -12.46 11.72 -19.68
CA TYR A 273 -12.97 12.32 -18.44
C TYR A 273 -13.59 11.29 -17.48
N LEU A 274 -13.65 10.01 -17.91
CA LEU A 274 -14.29 8.92 -17.17
C LEU A 274 -13.30 7.99 -16.48
N VAL A 275 -12.06 7.95 -16.96
CA VAL A 275 -11.03 7.04 -16.47
C VAL A 275 -9.68 7.75 -16.28
N PRO A 276 -8.81 7.26 -15.36
CA PRO A 276 -7.50 7.84 -15.13
C PRO A 276 -6.49 7.51 -16.24
N TYR A 277 -5.36 8.21 -16.25
CA TYR A 277 -4.32 8.18 -17.29
C TYR A 277 -3.82 6.79 -17.67
N TYR A 278 -3.80 5.82 -16.76
CA TYR A 278 -3.34 4.46 -17.04
C TYR A 278 -4.34 3.63 -17.86
N ARG A 279 -5.50 4.17 -18.14
CA ARG A 279 -6.50 3.63 -19.07
C ARG A 279 -6.58 4.40 -20.39
N PHE A 280 -5.78 5.45 -20.56
CA PHE A 280 -5.70 6.17 -21.83
C PHE A 280 -5.01 5.30 -22.88
N PRO A 281 -5.17 5.63 -24.17
CA PRO A 281 -4.44 4.94 -25.24
C PRO A 281 -2.94 4.91 -24.96
N MET A 282 -2.32 3.76 -25.17
CA MET A 282 -0.92 3.52 -24.82
C MET A 282 -0.18 2.84 -25.96
N LYS A 283 0.90 3.46 -26.44
CA LYS A 283 1.82 2.85 -27.40
C LYS A 283 2.96 2.19 -26.66
N TYR A 284 3.17 0.90 -26.89
CA TYR A 284 4.35 0.15 -26.45
C TYR A 284 5.34 0.01 -27.60
N ALA A 285 6.57 0.46 -27.41
CA ALA A 285 7.58 0.43 -28.45
C ALA A 285 8.97 0.07 -27.91
N ILE A 286 9.77 -0.55 -28.77
CA ILE A 286 11.18 -0.84 -28.49
C ILE A 286 12.04 0.23 -29.14
N TYR A 287 12.92 0.80 -28.33
CA TYR A 287 13.97 1.73 -28.74
C TYR A 287 15.34 1.07 -28.59
N SER A 288 16.29 1.46 -29.44
CA SER A 288 17.69 1.16 -29.15
C SER A 288 18.17 2.00 -27.96
N SER A 289 19.20 1.57 -27.25
CA SER A 289 19.84 2.36 -26.18
C SER A 289 20.43 3.70 -26.67
N LYS A 290 20.46 3.92 -28.00
CA LYS A 290 20.85 5.19 -28.64
C LYS A 290 19.65 6.11 -28.96
N GLY A 291 18.41 5.66 -28.65
CA GLY A 291 17.17 6.46 -28.77
C GLY A 291 16.46 6.37 -30.14
N LYS A 292 16.85 5.45 -31.00
CA LYS A 292 16.12 5.17 -32.26
C LYS A 292 14.95 4.23 -31.94
N GLU A 293 13.73 4.60 -32.28
CA GLU A 293 12.58 3.69 -32.28
C GLU A 293 12.81 2.60 -33.34
N LEU A 294 12.74 1.34 -32.93
CA LEU A 294 13.00 0.18 -33.76
C LEU A 294 11.71 -0.48 -34.23
N THR A 295 10.77 -0.63 -33.33
CA THR A 295 9.46 -1.24 -33.64
C THR A 295 8.41 -0.83 -32.61
N VAL A 296 7.17 -0.78 -33.06
CA VAL A 296 5.98 -0.70 -32.22
C VAL A 296 5.53 -2.12 -31.94
N LEU A 297 5.38 -2.44 -30.65
CA LEU A 297 4.92 -3.76 -30.22
C LEU A 297 3.40 -3.85 -30.26
N HIS A 298 2.74 -2.83 -29.71
CA HIS A 298 1.30 -2.80 -29.60
C HIS A 298 0.80 -1.39 -29.30
N GLU A 299 -0.38 -1.06 -29.81
CA GLU A 299 -1.12 0.15 -29.49
C GLU A 299 -2.43 -0.24 -28.78
N VAL A 300 -2.53 0.13 -27.51
CA VAL A 300 -3.70 -0.11 -26.68
C VAL A 300 -4.68 1.03 -26.93
N PRO A 301 -5.94 0.77 -27.24
CA PRO A 301 -6.97 1.80 -27.35
C PRO A 301 -7.35 2.37 -25.99
N LEU A 302 -8.19 3.41 -25.98
CA LEU A 302 -8.82 3.92 -24.75
C LEU A 302 -9.65 2.80 -24.08
N ILE A 303 -9.45 2.60 -22.77
CA ILE A 303 -10.10 1.54 -21.98
C ILE A 303 -11.13 2.19 -21.05
N GLU A 304 -12.30 2.49 -21.53
CA GLU A 304 -13.43 2.93 -20.70
C GLU A 304 -14.34 1.78 -20.28
N ASP A 305 -14.37 0.73 -21.07
CA ASP A 305 -15.20 -0.45 -20.91
C ASP A 305 -14.34 -1.71 -20.66
N LEU A 306 -14.39 -2.25 -19.49
CA LEU A 306 -13.88 -3.58 -19.16
C LEU A 306 -15.04 -4.49 -18.78
N PRO A 307 -14.92 -5.81 -19.01
CA PRO A 307 -15.84 -6.76 -18.43
C PRO A 307 -15.98 -6.56 -16.91
N LYS A 308 -17.05 -7.08 -16.34
CA LYS A 308 -17.31 -7.01 -14.90
C LYS A 308 -16.33 -7.90 -14.12
N GLY A 309 -16.00 -7.51 -12.90
CA GLY A 309 -15.27 -8.30 -11.92
C GLY A 309 -13.78 -7.97 -11.81
N PHE A 310 -13.19 -8.39 -10.68
CA PHE A 310 -11.78 -8.11 -10.35
C PHE A 310 -10.80 -8.84 -11.27
N MET A 311 -11.23 -9.93 -11.87
CA MET A 311 -10.40 -10.73 -12.80
C MET A 311 -10.58 -10.30 -14.26
N ALA A 312 -11.36 -9.24 -14.52
CA ALA A 312 -11.52 -8.67 -15.84
C ALA A 312 -10.22 -7.99 -16.32
N VAL A 313 -9.85 -8.26 -17.57
CA VAL A 313 -8.70 -7.65 -18.23
C VAL A 313 -9.06 -7.23 -19.64
N ARG A 314 -8.28 -6.33 -20.23
CA ARG A 314 -8.47 -5.99 -21.65
C ARG A 314 -8.03 -7.13 -22.56
N THR A 315 -8.53 -7.15 -23.76
CA THR A 315 -8.08 -8.01 -24.85
C THR A 315 -6.73 -7.54 -25.45
N GLY A 316 -6.07 -8.42 -26.20
CA GLY A 316 -4.79 -8.17 -26.83
C GLY A 316 -3.59 -8.23 -25.88
N PRO A 317 -2.38 -8.04 -26.41
CA PRO A 317 -1.13 -8.15 -25.66
C PRO A 317 -1.06 -7.17 -24.49
N ARG A 318 -0.73 -7.65 -23.29
CA ARG A 318 -0.58 -6.88 -22.04
C ARG A 318 0.61 -7.36 -21.23
N ASN A 319 1.00 -6.63 -20.18
CA ASN A 319 2.08 -6.98 -19.24
C ASN A 319 3.42 -7.22 -19.94
N PHE A 320 3.80 -6.33 -20.87
CA PHE A 320 5.10 -6.39 -21.51
C PHE A 320 6.22 -6.26 -20.49
N SER A 321 7.17 -7.21 -20.48
CA SER A 321 8.35 -7.16 -19.61
C SER A 321 9.50 -7.98 -20.18
N TRP A 322 10.72 -7.61 -19.78
CA TRP A 322 11.92 -8.37 -20.16
C TRP A 322 12.05 -9.64 -19.31
N ARG A 323 12.48 -10.74 -19.95
CA ARG A 323 12.98 -11.90 -19.24
C ARG A 323 14.28 -11.51 -18.53
N SER A 324 14.34 -11.77 -17.22
CA SER A 324 15.51 -11.38 -16.41
C SER A 324 16.73 -12.29 -16.66
N ASP A 325 16.54 -13.52 -17.13
CA ASP A 325 17.57 -14.52 -17.41
C ASP A 325 18.17 -14.45 -18.81
N ARG A 326 17.56 -13.67 -19.72
CA ARG A 326 17.97 -13.52 -21.12
C ARG A 326 18.43 -12.10 -21.45
N PRO A 327 19.32 -11.90 -22.45
CA PRO A 327 19.86 -10.58 -22.77
C PRO A 327 18.76 -9.58 -23.21
N SER A 328 17.84 -10.02 -24.08
CA SER A 328 16.87 -9.12 -24.69
C SER A 328 15.64 -9.85 -25.25
N ASN A 329 15.09 -10.77 -24.48
CA ASN A 329 13.84 -11.43 -24.81
C ASN A 329 12.70 -10.77 -23.99
N LEU A 330 11.60 -10.47 -24.67
CA LEU A 330 10.43 -9.82 -24.11
C LEU A 330 9.31 -10.83 -23.95
N ILE A 331 8.54 -10.73 -22.89
CA ILE A 331 7.27 -11.46 -22.74
C ILE A 331 6.08 -10.51 -22.76
N PHE A 332 4.94 -11.05 -23.10
CA PHE A 332 3.63 -10.44 -22.94
C PHE A 332 2.56 -11.51 -22.73
N VAL A 333 1.36 -11.08 -22.32
CA VAL A 333 0.25 -11.97 -21.97
C VAL A 333 -0.97 -11.64 -22.82
N GLU A 334 -1.68 -12.66 -23.28
CA GLU A 334 -2.99 -12.51 -23.94
C GLU A 334 -4.07 -13.27 -23.15
N ALA A 335 -5.24 -12.68 -23.05
CA ALA A 335 -6.39 -13.32 -22.39
C ALA A 335 -7.09 -14.27 -23.40
N LEU A 336 -7.24 -15.53 -23.03
CA LEU A 336 -7.90 -16.55 -23.87
C LEU A 336 -9.44 -16.52 -23.73
N ASP A 337 -9.93 -15.97 -22.63
CA ASP A 337 -11.38 -15.80 -22.33
C ASP A 337 -11.95 -14.45 -22.80
N GLY A 338 -11.24 -13.75 -23.69
CA GLY A 338 -11.62 -12.40 -24.12
C GLY A 338 -11.54 -11.34 -23.01
N GLY A 339 -10.85 -11.67 -21.93
CA GLY A 339 -10.72 -10.80 -20.73
C GLY A 339 -11.95 -10.82 -19.82
N ASN A 340 -12.99 -11.63 -20.15
CA ASN A 340 -14.20 -11.73 -19.35
C ASN A 340 -14.11 -12.90 -18.35
N PRO A 341 -14.14 -12.63 -17.03
CA PRO A 341 -14.08 -13.67 -15.99
C PRO A 341 -15.27 -14.65 -16.03
N GLU A 342 -16.41 -14.24 -16.59
CA GLU A 342 -17.62 -15.07 -16.68
C GLU A 342 -17.55 -16.14 -17.78
N THR A 343 -16.57 -16.03 -18.71
CA THR A 343 -16.36 -17.03 -19.75
C THR A 343 -15.85 -18.33 -19.13
N ASP A 344 -16.52 -19.43 -19.36
CA ASP A 344 -16.07 -20.76 -18.91
C ASP A 344 -15.03 -21.32 -19.89
N ILE A 345 -13.77 -21.40 -19.45
CA ILE A 345 -12.64 -21.88 -20.24
C ILE A 345 -11.54 -22.47 -19.35
N LYS A 346 -10.86 -23.50 -19.81
CA LYS A 346 -9.82 -24.21 -19.05
C LYS A 346 -8.60 -23.33 -18.71
N TYR A 347 -8.13 -22.57 -19.68
CA TYR A 347 -6.96 -21.68 -19.53
C TYR A 347 -7.40 -20.26 -19.83
N ARG A 348 -7.11 -19.34 -18.91
CA ARG A 348 -7.54 -17.95 -19.02
C ARG A 348 -6.53 -17.04 -19.64
N ASP A 349 -5.26 -17.33 -19.47
CA ASP A 349 -4.17 -16.52 -20.02
C ASP A 349 -3.11 -17.39 -20.69
N GLU A 350 -2.48 -16.81 -21.74
CA GLU A 350 -1.35 -17.38 -22.41
C GLU A 350 -0.20 -16.38 -22.45
N ILE A 351 0.98 -16.84 -22.05
CA ILE A 351 2.19 -16.04 -21.97
C ILE A 351 3.04 -16.34 -23.19
N PHE A 352 3.43 -15.29 -23.91
CA PHE A 352 4.23 -15.37 -25.11
C PHE A 352 5.58 -14.72 -24.91
N GLU A 353 6.59 -15.24 -25.60
CA GLU A 353 7.90 -14.65 -25.73
C GLU A 353 8.15 -14.16 -27.16
N VAL A 354 8.88 -13.04 -27.29
CA VAL A 354 9.38 -12.50 -28.55
C VAL A 354 10.82 -12.00 -28.37
N GLY A 355 11.70 -12.45 -29.23
CA GLY A 355 13.10 -12.00 -29.29
C GLY A 355 13.34 -10.97 -30.41
N TYR A 356 14.57 -10.43 -30.47
CA TYR A 356 14.97 -9.55 -31.57
C TYR A 356 14.74 -10.24 -32.93
N PRO A 357 14.21 -9.57 -33.97
CA PRO A 357 13.92 -8.13 -34.09
C PRO A 357 12.53 -7.67 -33.55
N PHE A 358 11.84 -8.43 -32.69
CA PHE A 358 10.56 -8.14 -32.04
C PHE A 358 9.34 -7.99 -32.96
N LYS A 359 9.42 -8.50 -34.17
CA LYS A 359 8.38 -8.30 -35.21
C LYS A 359 7.59 -9.56 -35.57
N GLN A 360 8.11 -10.75 -35.32
CA GLN A 360 7.50 -12.02 -35.76
C GLN A 360 7.90 -13.16 -34.80
N ASN A 361 7.14 -14.29 -34.87
CA ASN A 361 7.41 -15.54 -34.16
C ASN A 361 7.31 -15.40 -32.64
N LYS A 362 6.11 -15.05 -32.16
CA LYS A 362 5.80 -15.21 -30.73
C LYS A 362 5.79 -16.72 -30.41
N VAL A 363 6.48 -17.08 -29.33
CA VAL A 363 6.54 -18.46 -28.82
C VAL A 363 5.65 -18.53 -27.59
N SER A 364 4.72 -19.48 -27.57
CA SER A 364 3.91 -19.76 -26.37
C SER A 364 4.77 -20.44 -25.32
N LEU A 365 4.85 -19.86 -24.15
CA LEU A 365 5.66 -20.36 -23.02
C LEU A 365 4.83 -21.11 -21.99
N LEU A 366 3.67 -20.58 -21.65
CA LEU A 366 2.85 -21.07 -20.54
C LEU A 366 1.40 -20.65 -20.75
N LYS A 367 0.46 -21.57 -20.48
CA LYS A 367 -0.96 -21.26 -20.29
C LYS A 367 -1.33 -21.40 -18.81
N THR A 368 -2.03 -20.45 -18.25
CA THR A 368 -2.45 -20.48 -16.86
C THR A 368 -3.96 -20.71 -16.71
N ILE A 369 -4.34 -21.50 -15.71
CA ILE A 369 -5.74 -21.83 -15.42
C ILE A 369 -6.48 -20.57 -14.93
N ASN A 370 -5.84 -19.82 -14.04
CA ASN A 370 -6.33 -18.54 -13.50
C ASN A 370 -5.70 -17.36 -14.25
N ARG A 371 -5.95 -16.12 -13.79
CA ARG A 371 -5.25 -14.94 -14.33
C ARG A 371 -3.78 -14.99 -14.01
N PHE A 372 -2.97 -14.83 -15.02
CA PHE A 372 -1.54 -14.69 -14.88
C PHE A 372 -1.18 -13.53 -13.94
N TYR A 373 -0.21 -13.78 -13.06
CA TYR A 373 0.30 -12.81 -12.11
C TYR A 373 1.74 -12.38 -12.41
N ARG A 374 2.69 -13.36 -12.45
CA ARG A 374 4.10 -13.10 -12.70
C ARG A 374 4.85 -14.37 -13.13
N ILE A 375 6.12 -14.19 -13.60
CA ILE A 375 7.10 -15.25 -13.75
C ILE A 375 8.35 -14.92 -12.95
N ASP A 376 8.89 -15.91 -12.25
CA ASP A 376 10.23 -15.88 -11.67
C ASP A 376 11.14 -16.75 -12.54
N TRP A 377 12.08 -16.10 -13.19
CA TRP A 377 13.02 -16.74 -14.10
C TRP A 377 14.18 -17.38 -13.34
N CYS A 378 14.72 -18.46 -13.82
CA CYS A 378 15.96 -19.08 -13.37
C CYS A 378 16.99 -19.15 -14.51
N ASN A 379 16.64 -19.88 -15.55
CA ASN A 379 17.44 -20.09 -16.75
C ASN A 379 16.55 -20.62 -17.89
N ASP A 380 17.16 -21.02 -19.01
CA ASP A 380 16.45 -21.50 -20.18
C ASP A 380 15.62 -22.77 -19.97
N THR A 381 15.94 -23.57 -18.97
CA THR A 381 15.28 -24.85 -18.72
C THR A 381 14.30 -24.80 -17.55
N LEU A 382 14.30 -23.71 -16.78
CA LEU A 382 13.51 -23.57 -15.56
C LEU A 382 12.99 -22.15 -15.38
N ALA A 383 11.70 -22.04 -15.21
CA ALA A 383 11.03 -20.83 -14.68
C ALA A 383 9.81 -21.25 -13.86
N LEU A 384 9.36 -20.35 -12.98
CA LEU A 384 8.13 -20.49 -12.21
C LEU A 384 7.12 -19.45 -12.67
N GLY A 385 5.95 -19.91 -13.11
CA GLY A 385 4.80 -19.05 -13.42
C GLY A 385 3.81 -19.06 -12.28
N TYR A 386 3.11 -17.93 -12.07
CA TYR A 386 2.13 -17.76 -11.02
C TYR A 386 0.84 -17.21 -11.58
N ASP A 387 -0.27 -17.74 -11.08
CA ASP A 387 -1.60 -17.23 -11.35
C ASP A 387 -2.40 -17.05 -10.06
N TYR A 388 -3.54 -16.38 -10.14
CA TYR A 388 -4.49 -16.31 -9.04
C TYR A 388 -5.93 -16.06 -9.53
N TRP A 389 -6.90 -16.42 -8.68
CA TRP A 389 -8.32 -16.18 -8.93
C TRP A 389 -9.00 -15.57 -7.71
N TRP A 390 -9.55 -14.38 -7.89
CA TRP A 390 -10.11 -13.63 -6.77
C TRP A 390 -11.29 -14.33 -6.10
N ASN A 391 -12.26 -14.83 -6.87
CA ASN A 391 -13.52 -15.35 -6.32
C ASN A 391 -13.34 -16.59 -5.45
N SER A 392 -12.42 -17.47 -5.80
CA SER A 392 -12.06 -18.69 -5.03
C SER A 392 -10.87 -18.50 -4.09
N ARG A 393 -10.21 -17.33 -4.12
CA ARG A 393 -8.94 -17.09 -3.41
C ARG A 393 -7.83 -18.09 -3.78
N ASN A 394 -7.96 -18.77 -4.91
CA ASN A 394 -6.98 -19.75 -5.38
C ASN A 394 -5.75 -19.11 -6.01
N THR A 395 -4.60 -19.72 -5.80
CA THR A 395 -3.33 -19.43 -6.51
C THR A 395 -2.61 -20.71 -6.87
N LYS A 396 -1.98 -20.72 -8.05
CA LYS A 396 -1.18 -21.82 -8.53
C LYS A 396 0.23 -21.35 -8.88
N THR A 397 1.21 -22.23 -8.62
CA THR A 397 2.58 -22.05 -9.10
C THR A 397 2.93 -23.17 -10.07
N TYR A 398 3.35 -22.79 -11.25
CA TYR A 398 3.73 -23.68 -12.34
C TYR A 398 5.24 -23.73 -12.46
N ILE A 399 5.81 -24.94 -12.59
CA ILE A 399 7.17 -25.13 -13.06
C ILE A 399 7.13 -25.45 -14.56
N PHE A 400 7.91 -24.76 -15.35
CA PHE A 400 7.97 -24.98 -16.81
C PHE A 400 9.37 -24.73 -17.37
N SER A 401 9.60 -25.25 -18.58
CA SER A 401 10.87 -25.08 -19.29
C SER A 401 10.71 -24.07 -20.44
N PRO A 402 11.28 -22.87 -20.35
CA PRO A 402 11.16 -21.87 -21.42
C PRO A 402 11.75 -22.30 -22.77
N SER A 403 12.80 -23.14 -22.79
CA SER A 403 13.42 -23.61 -24.01
C SER A 403 12.79 -24.89 -24.61
N ASN A 404 11.96 -25.56 -23.82
CA ASN A 404 11.25 -26.78 -24.27
C ASN A 404 9.75 -26.64 -24.02
N THR A 405 9.08 -25.88 -24.85
CA THR A 405 7.65 -25.59 -24.74
C THR A 405 6.73 -26.79 -25.01
N ASN A 406 7.28 -27.90 -25.55
CA ASN A 406 6.55 -29.16 -25.70
C ASN A 406 6.44 -29.93 -24.37
N LYS A 407 7.28 -29.61 -23.40
CA LYS A 407 7.17 -30.20 -22.05
C LYS A 407 6.03 -29.55 -21.29
N GLU A 408 5.02 -30.35 -20.90
CA GLU A 408 3.88 -29.85 -20.15
C GLU A 408 4.31 -29.20 -18.83
N PRO A 409 3.80 -27.99 -18.52
CA PRO A 409 4.01 -27.32 -17.23
C PRO A 409 3.43 -28.17 -16.11
N LYS A 410 4.12 -28.23 -14.95
CA LYS A 410 3.65 -28.94 -13.76
C LYS A 410 3.24 -27.96 -12.68
N ILE A 411 2.05 -28.10 -12.14
CA ILE A 411 1.60 -27.34 -10.95
C ILE A 411 2.29 -27.94 -9.72
N ILE A 412 3.02 -27.16 -8.98
CA ILE A 412 3.77 -27.56 -7.78
C ILE A 412 3.17 -26.97 -6.49
N ILE A 413 2.37 -25.91 -6.60
CA ILE A 413 1.60 -25.32 -5.51
C ILE A 413 0.20 -25.01 -6.05
N ASP A 414 -0.82 -25.42 -5.31
CA ASP A 414 -2.23 -25.13 -5.58
C ASP A 414 -2.92 -24.93 -4.24
N ARG A 415 -3.29 -23.70 -3.89
CA ARG A 415 -3.83 -23.38 -2.56
C ARG A 415 -4.73 -22.15 -2.54
N ASN A 416 -5.46 -21.99 -1.45
CA ASN A 416 -6.06 -20.71 -1.09
C ASN A 416 -4.94 -19.76 -0.61
N TYR A 417 -4.82 -18.56 -1.23
CA TYR A 417 -3.79 -17.59 -0.83
C TYR A 417 -4.11 -16.87 0.49
N GLN A 418 -5.34 -16.97 1.01
CA GLN A 418 -5.70 -16.49 2.35
C GLN A 418 -5.29 -17.47 3.47
N ASP A 419 -5.03 -18.74 3.14
CA ASP A 419 -4.55 -19.75 4.08
C ASP A 419 -3.07 -19.49 4.45
N ARG A 420 -2.85 -18.87 5.62
CA ARG A 420 -1.53 -18.47 6.12
C ARG A 420 -0.77 -19.63 6.74
N TYR A 421 -1.48 -20.63 7.29
CA TYR A 421 -0.86 -21.79 7.93
C TYR A 421 -0.23 -22.76 6.93
N ASN A 422 -0.80 -22.84 5.72
CA ASN A 422 -0.26 -23.65 4.63
C ASN A 422 0.53 -22.80 3.60
N ASP A 423 0.98 -21.60 3.97
CA ASP A 423 1.81 -20.77 3.09
C ASP A 423 3.22 -21.38 2.99
N PRO A 424 3.63 -21.86 1.80
CA PRO A 424 4.95 -22.44 1.61
C PRO A 424 6.07 -21.39 1.59
N GLY A 425 5.74 -20.10 1.71
CA GLY A 425 6.67 -19.00 1.57
C GLY A 425 6.94 -18.59 0.12
N SER A 426 7.90 -17.69 -0.04
CA SER A 426 8.34 -17.17 -1.33
C SER A 426 9.66 -17.77 -1.74
N PHE A 427 9.84 -18.03 -3.06
CA PHE A 427 11.10 -18.53 -3.58
C PHE A 427 12.20 -17.48 -3.45
N VAL A 428 13.34 -17.91 -2.92
CA VAL A 428 14.53 -17.09 -2.75
C VAL A 428 15.13 -16.75 -4.11
N LYS A 429 15.64 -15.53 -4.26
CA LYS A 429 16.19 -15.01 -5.51
C LYS A 429 17.62 -14.55 -5.31
N ARG A 430 18.36 -14.49 -6.41
CA ARG A 430 19.71 -13.93 -6.46
C ARG A 430 19.88 -13.07 -7.71
N ARG A 431 20.93 -12.26 -7.76
CA ARG A 431 21.29 -11.54 -9.00
C ARG A 431 22.04 -12.43 -9.98
N ASN A 432 21.74 -12.24 -11.25
CA ASN A 432 22.55 -12.77 -12.33
C ASN A 432 23.59 -11.73 -12.81
N PHE A 433 24.40 -12.08 -13.79
CA PHE A 433 25.43 -11.21 -14.35
C PHE A 433 24.89 -9.96 -15.08
N TYR A 434 23.60 -9.93 -15.42
CA TYR A 434 22.94 -8.71 -15.91
C TYR A 434 22.49 -7.77 -14.75
N GLY A 435 22.69 -8.17 -13.51
CA GLY A 435 22.16 -7.46 -12.36
C GLY A 435 20.63 -7.56 -12.24
N LYS A 436 20.02 -8.58 -12.81
CA LYS A 436 18.58 -8.85 -12.71
C LYS A 436 18.31 -9.97 -11.73
N SER A 437 17.18 -9.92 -11.05
CA SER A 437 16.74 -10.93 -10.09
C SER A 437 16.29 -12.20 -10.81
N ILE A 438 16.84 -13.34 -10.40
CA ILE A 438 16.47 -14.69 -10.84
C ILE A 438 16.34 -15.60 -9.62
N LEU A 439 15.70 -16.77 -9.78
CA LEU A 439 15.61 -17.79 -8.73
C LEU A 439 17.02 -18.22 -8.28
N ALA A 440 17.20 -18.32 -6.98
CA ALA A 440 18.40 -18.90 -6.39
C ALA A 440 18.30 -20.42 -6.50
N MET A 441 19.12 -20.98 -7.37
CA MET A 441 19.17 -22.43 -7.57
C MET A 441 20.59 -22.94 -7.30
N ASN A 442 20.69 -24.01 -6.51
CA ASN A 442 21.92 -24.73 -6.29
C ASN A 442 21.69 -26.21 -6.64
N LYS A 443 22.40 -26.72 -7.68
CA LYS A 443 22.15 -28.01 -8.30
C LYS A 443 20.67 -28.12 -8.73
N GLN A 444 19.92 -29.06 -8.14
CA GLN A 444 18.50 -29.31 -8.42
C GLN A 444 17.58 -28.76 -7.31
N ASN A 445 18.05 -27.82 -6.50
CA ASN A 445 17.29 -27.30 -5.36
C ASN A 445 16.99 -25.83 -5.52
N LEU A 446 15.74 -25.45 -5.24
CA LEU A 446 15.29 -24.09 -4.95
C LEU A 446 15.10 -23.92 -3.44
N TYR A 447 14.96 -22.69 -3.01
CA TYR A 447 14.75 -22.37 -1.58
C TYR A 447 13.49 -21.55 -1.42
N LEU A 448 12.76 -21.82 -0.32
CA LEU A 448 11.54 -21.11 0.08
C LEU A 448 11.78 -20.48 1.44
N MET A 449 11.36 -19.25 1.59
CA MET A 449 11.41 -18.51 2.85
C MET A 449 9.99 -18.05 3.21
N GLY A 450 9.51 -18.45 4.40
CA GLY A 450 8.13 -18.24 4.82
C GLY A 450 7.99 -17.74 6.24
N ASP A 451 6.80 -17.17 6.55
CA ASP A 451 6.47 -16.60 7.86
C ASP A 451 6.21 -17.67 8.93
N GLY A 452 5.82 -18.88 8.53
CA GLY A 452 5.65 -20.03 9.42
C GLY A 452 4.54 -19.88 10.47
N PHE A 453 3.41 -19.25 10.12
CA PHE A 453 2.25 -19.21 11.00
C PHE A 453 1.63 -20.59 11.19
N ARG A 454 1.26 -20.90 12.42
CA ARG A 454 0.53 -22.10 12.83
C ARG A 454 -0.18 -21.86 14.17
N ASP A 455 -0.97 -22.82 14.66
CA ASP A 455 -1.80 -22.66 15.86
C ASP A 455 -1.01 -22.26 17.13
N ASP A 456 0.27 -22.68 17.23
CA ASP A 456 1.12 -22.41 18.38
C ASP A 456 2.03 -21.16 18.22
N GLY A 457 1.90 -20.42 17.11
CA GLY A 457 2.62 -19.16 16.91
C GLY A 457 3.18 -18.92 15.50
N GLN A 458 4.20 -18.09 15.43
CA GLN A 458 4.90 -17.73 14.21
C GLN A 458 6.35 -18.22 14.27
N PHE A 459 6.74 -19.06 13.30
CA PHE A 459 8.07 -19.69 13.23
C PHE A 459 8.63 -19.55 11.82
N PRO A 460 9.19 -18.38 11.47
CA PRO A 460 9.76 -18.14 10.15
C PRO A 460 10.77 -19.21 9.77
N PHE A 461 10.76 -19.61 8.51
CA PHE A 461 11.52 -20.77 8.08
C PHE A 461 12.18 -20.62 6.72
N ILE A 462 13.19 -21.47 6.47
CA ILE A 462 13.78 -21.70 5.15
C ILE A 462 13.69 -23.19 4.82
N ASP A 463 13.02 -23.50 3.71
CA ASP A 463 12.93 -24.84 3.14
C ASP A 463 13.75 -24.94 1.86
N GLN A 464 14.47 -26.03 1.69
CA GLN A 464 15.08 -26.46 0.45
C GLN A 464 14.11 -27.38 -0.29
N LEU A 465 13.74 -27.03 -1.52
CA LEU A 465 12.87 -27.81 -2.40
C LEU A 465 13.69 -28.50 -3.48
N ASN A 466 13.71 -29.81 -3.51
CA ASN A 466 14.32 -30.57 -4.58
C ASN A 466 13.37 -30.65 -5.79
N LEU A 467 13.83 -30.27 -6.97
CA LEU A 467 12.99 -30.13 -8.18
C LEU A 467 12.58 -31.46 -8.82
N GLU A 468 13.31 -32.54 -8.58
CA GLU A 468 12.99 -33.87 -9.13
C GLU A 468 11.95 -34.57 -8.27
N SER A 469 12.22 -34.64 -6.97
CA SER A 469 11.36 -35.38 -6.02
C SER A 469 10.23 -34.53 -5.45
N LEU A 470 10.28 -33.21 -5.60
CA LEU A 470 9.43 -32.20 -4.97
C LEU A 470 9.39 -32.31 -3.43
N LYS A 471 10.37 -32.97 -2.84
CA LYS A 471 10.51 -33.06 -1.38
C LYS A 471 11.13 -31.79 -0.84
N LYS A 472 10.62 -31.36 0.31
CA LYS A 472 11.15 -30.24 1.09
C LYS A 472 11.98 -30.73 2.26
N VAL A 473 13.07 -30.03 2.53
CA VAL A 473 13.91 -30.23 3.73
C VAL A 473 13.99 -28.88 4.44
N ARG A 474 13.63 -28.84 5.73
CA ARG A 474 13.75 -27.67 6.57
C ARG A 474 15.22 -27.41 6.86
N LEU A 475 15.74 -26.27 6.39
CA LEU A 475 17.12 -25.81 6.68
C LEU A 475 17.19 -24.96 7.92
N TYR A 476 16.15 -24.16 8.16
CA TYR A 476 16.06 -23.26 9.30
C TYR A 476 14.60 -23.11 9.73
N GLU A 477 14.39 -22.99 11.02
CA GLU A 477 13.14 -22.54 11.64
C GLU A 477 13.47 -21.71 12.86
N SER A 478 12.87 -20.54 12.99
CA SER A 478 13.07 -19.66 14.14
C SER A 478 12.61 -20.35 15.43
N SER A 479 13.45 -20.31 16.46
CA SER A 479 13.17 -20.92 17.76
C SER A 479 12.90 -19.89 18.88
N PHE A 480 12.78 -18.61 18.53
CA PHE A 480 12.52 -17.55 19.51
C PHE A 480 11.14 -17.70 20.14
N LYS A 481 11.08 -17.62 21.47
CA LYS A 481 9.83 -17.65 22.24
C LYS A 481 9.40 -16.28 22.75
N ASP A 482 10.38 -15.39 22.94
CA ASP A 482 10.25 -14.04 23.50
C ASP A 482 10.54 -12.93 22.50
N LYS A 483 10.87 -13.29 21.26
CA LYS A 483 11.14 -12.35 20.16
C LYS A 483 10.35 -12.74 18.91
N LYS A 484 10.15 -11.78 18.05
CA LYS A 484 9.68 -11.98 16.67
C LYS A 484 10.87 -11.85 15.74
N GLU A 485 11.00 -12.77 14.81
CA GLU A 485 12.00 -12.75 13.75
C GLU A 485 11.30 -12.62 12.40
N ASP A 486 11.81 -11.75 11.53
CA ASP A 486 11.40 -11.65 10.13
C ASP A 486 12.61 -11.99 9.26
N LEU A 487 12.54 -13.03 8.45
CA LEU A 487 13.59 -13.38 7.48
C LEU A 487 13.48 -12.43 6.28
N LEU A 488 14.56 -11.74 5.94
CA LEU A 488 14.57 -10.73 4.90
C LEU A 488 15.24 -11.22 3.61
N ASP A 489 16.30 -12.01 3.75
CA ASP A 489 17.03 -12.59 2.61
C ASP A 489 17.82 -13.83 3.04
N PHE A 490 18.08 -14.73 2.10
CA PHE A 490 18.87 -15.93 2.29
C PHE A 490 19.90 -16.12 1.17
N GLU A 491 21.17 -16.14 1.52
CA GLU A 491 22.26 -16.46 0.63
C GLU A 491 22.58 -17.97 0.69
N ALA A 492 22.01 -18.72 -0.23
CA ALA A 492 22.14 -20.18 -0.24
C ALA A 492 23.60 -20.66 -0.39
N ASP A 493 24.43 -19.92 -1.12
CA ASP A 493 25.84 -20.29 -1.34
C ASP A 493 26.69 -20.17 -0.09
N ASN A 494 26.37 -19.21 0.79
CA ASN A 494 27.10 -18.92 2.02
C ASN A 494 26.39 -19.46 3.28
N ASN A 495 25.15 -19.92 3.16
CA ASN A 495 24.26 -20.29 4.28
C ASN A 495 24.04 -19.13 5.28
N MET A 496 23.93 -17.89 4.76
CA MET A 496 23.72 -16.69 5.55
C MET A 496 22.29 -16.19 5.42
N ILE A 497 21.65 -15.87 6.54
CA ILE A 497 20.35 -15.20 6.59
C ILE A 497 20.57 -13.74 6.99
N LEU A 498 19.98 -12.82 6.26
CA LEU A 498 19.69 -11.48 6.74
C LEU A 498 18.33 -11.52 7.44
N THR A 499 18.28 -11.15 8.71
CA THR A 499 17.06 -11.18 9.50
C THR A 499 16.86 -9.90 10.29
N ARG A 500 15.61 -9.61 10.64
CA ARG A 500 15.23 -8.54 11.54
C ARG A 500 14.56 -9.16 12.77
N ILE A 501 15.05 -8.77 13.94
CA ILE A 501 14.58 -9.30 15.23
C ILE A 501 14.08 -8.15 16.09
N GLU A 502 12.95 -8.37 16.73
CA GLU A 502 12.27 -7.43 17.61
C GLU A 502 11.62 -8.14 18.80
N SER A 503 11.21 -7.38 19.80
CA SER A 503 10.32 -7.85 20.85
C SER A 503 9.28 -6.76 21.15
N ALA A 504 8.35 -7.03 22.04
CA ALA A 504 7.34 -6.04 22.46
C ALA A 504 7.98 -4.72 22.99
N SER A 505 9.20 -4.79 23.53
CA SER A 505 9.95 -3.65 24.10
C SER A 505 11.23 -3.28 23.33
N GLU A 506 11.83 -4.22 22.59
CA GLU A 506 13.04 -3.97 21.80
C GLU A 506 12.67 -3.55 20.36
N TYR A 507 13.14 -2.36 19.94
CA TYR A 507 12.93 -1.87 18.58
C TYR A 507 13.55 -2.82 17.55
N PRO A 508 12.92 -3.00 16.36
CA PRO A 508 13.42 -3.88 15.30
C PRO A 508 14.85 -3.56 14.88
N ASN A 509 15.76 -4.54 15.00
CA ASN A 509 17.15 -4.44 14.57
C ASN A 509 17.50 -5.53 13.57
N TYR A 510 18.52 -5.27 12.75
CA TYR A 510 18.99 -6.15 11.70
C TYR A 510 20.15 -7.01 12.18
N PHE A 511 20.18 -8.26 11.70
CA PHE A 511 21.22 -9.24 12.07
C PHE A 511 21.60 -10.10 10.86
N PHE A 512 22.81 -10.62 10.87
CA PHE A 512 23.21 -11.77 10.08
C PHE A 512 23.18 -13.02 10.96
N ARG A 513 22.62 -14.09 10.42
CA ARG A 513 22.68 -15.44 11.01
C ARG A 513 23.44 -16.36 10.08
N ASP A 514 24.50 -17.01 10.57
CA ASP A 514 25.22 -18.07 9.89
C ASP A 514 24.62 -19.42 10.27
N LEU A 515 24.03 -20.14 9.30
CA LEU A 515 23.40 -21.43 9.55
C LEU A 515 24.39 -22.57 9.86
N LYS A 516 25.68 -22.41 9.57
CA LYS A 516 26.69 -23.42 9.87
C LYS A 516 27.11 -23.40 11.33
N THR A 517 27.22 -22.23 11.90
CA THR A 517 27.71 -21.99 13.27
C THR A 517 26.58 -21.62 14.22
N ASP A 518 25.39 -21.35 13.71
CA ASP A 518 24.21 -20.75 14.40
C ASP A 518 24.53 -19.42 15.10
N SER A 519 25.59 -18.74 14.64
CA SER A 519 25.97 -17.44 15.20
C SER A 519 25.06 -16.32 14.67
N LEU A 520 24.70 -15.42 15.59
CA LEU A 520 23.88 -14.25 15.31
C LEU A 520 24.69 -12.97 15.52
N THR A 521 24.92 -12.20 14.45
CA THR A 521 25.69 -10.96 14.47
C THR A 521 24.77 -9.75 14.26
N LYS A 522 24.69 -8.87 15.27
CA LYS A 522 23.90 -7.63 15.21
C LYS A 522 24.54 -6.62 14.25
N ILE A 523 23.76 -6.05 13.33
CA ILE A 523 24.22 -5.09 12.31
C ILE A 523 23.79 -3.67 12.65
N THR A 524 22.60 -3.48 13.26
CA THR A 524 22.08 -2.17 13.68
C THR A 524 21.82 -2.15 15.17
N ASP A 525 21.80 -0.95 15.76
CA ASP A 525 21.49 -0.74 17.16
C ASP A 525 20.52 0.42 17.33
N PHE A 526 19.30 0.23 16.82
CA PHE A 526 18.23 1.22 16.96
C PHE A 526 17.59 1.08 18.33
N GLU A 527 17.46 2.23 19.02
CA GLU A 527 16.81 2.31 20.32
C GLU A 527 15.30 2.46 20.16
N ASN A 528 14.56 2.02 21.19
CA ASN A 528 13.12 2.20 21.26
C ASN A 528 12.78 3.67 21.50
N PRO A 529 12.11 4.37 20.56
CA PRO A 529 11.73 5.78 20.75
C PRO A 529 10.45 5.97 21.58
N PHE A 530 9.72 4.90 21.93
CA PHE A 530 8.40 4.94 22.58
C PHE A 530 8.49 4.52 24.06
N LEU A 531 9.34 5.18 24.84
CA LEU A 531 9.65 4.79 26.21
C LEU A 531 8.43 4.83 27.15
N SER A 532 7.46 5.71 26.92
CA SER A 532 6.27 5.86 27.78
C SER A 532 5.33 4.64 27.74
N ILE A 533 5.42 3.82 26.69
CA ILE A 533 4.62 2.59 26.54
C ILE A 533 5.47 1.31 26.54
N MET A 534 6.74 1.39 26.91
CA MET A 534 7.65 0.23 26.90
C MET A 534 7.19 -0.90 27.85
N ASP A 535 6.60 -0.53 28.99
CA ASP A 535 6.22 -1.47 30.05
C ASP A 535 4.71 -1.79 30.06
N VAL A 536 3.99 -1.57 28.95
CA VAL A 536 2.59 -1.94 28.86
C VAL A 536 2.45 -3.46 28.68
N SER A 537 1.45 -4.05 29.34
CA SER A 537 1.14 -5.46 29.12
C SER A 537 0.54 -5.63 27.72
N LYS A 538 1.06 -6.59 26.97
CA LYS A 538 0.62 -6.98 25.63
C LYS A 538 0.36 -8.47 25.56
N GLU A 539 -0.83 -8.85 25.11
CA GLU A 539 -1.23 -10.25 24.99
C GLU A 539 -2.06 -10.45 23.72
N VAL A 540 -1.89 -11.57 23.05
CA VAL A 540 -2.83 -12.04 22.02
C VAL A 540 -3.87 -12.90 22.73
N ILE A 541 -5.12 -12.42 22.74
CA ILE A 541 -6.24 -13.15 23.30
C ILE A 541 -7.01 -13.89 22.23
N GLU A 542 -7.45 -15.10 22.57
CA GLU A 542 -8.23 -15.97 21.70
C GLU A 542 -9.64 -16.16 22.27
N TYR A 543 -10.60 -16.23 21.38
CA TYR A 543 -12.02 -16.42 21.75
C TYR A 543 -12.81 -16.96 20.57
N LYS A 544 -14.01 -17.45 20.81
CA LYS A 544 -14.89 -17.97 19.77
C LYS A 544 -16.06 -17.04 19.50
N ARG A 545 -16.40 -16.90 18.23
CA ARG A 545 -17.67 -16.31 17.79
C ARG A 545 -18.81 -17.32 18.09
N SER A 546 -20.04 -16.83 18.16
CA SER A 546 -21.22 -17.64 18.48
C SER A 546 -21.45 -18.83 17.54
N ASP A 547 -20.94 -18.77 16.31
CA ASP A 547 -21.01 -19.83 15.31
C ASP A 547 -19.76 -20.76 15.31
N GLY A 548 -18.88 -20.61 16.29
CA GLY A 548 -17.71 -21.47 16.47
C GLY A 548 -16.43 -21.03 15.78
N ILE A 549 -16.45 -19.91 15.04
CA ILE A 549 -15.27 -19.35 14.38
C ILE A 549 -14.27 -18.88 15.43
N ASP A 550 -13.01 -19.28 15.31
CA ASP A 550 -11.93 -18.82 16.17
C ASP A 550 -11.55 -17.38 15.79
N LEU A 551 -11.47 -16.54 16.80
CA LEU A 551 -11.14 -15.12 16.67
C LEU A 551 -10.00 -14.77 17.62
N SER A 552 -9.28 -13.72 17.31
CA SER A 552 -8.19 -13.21 18.13
C SER A 552 -8.14 -11.68 18.12
N ALA A 553 -7.43 -11.13 19.09
CA ALA A 553 -7.14 -9.70 19.17
C ALA A 553 -5.86 -9.47 19.97
N THR A 554 -5.20 -8.36 19.74
CA THR A 554 -4.10 -7.92 20.58
C THR A 554 -4.66 -7.01 21.69
N LEU A 555 -4.57 -7.49 22.91
CA LEU A 555 -5.00 -6.79 24.12
C LEU A 555 -3.80 -6.08 24.76
N TYR A 556 -3.98 -4.80 25.05
CA TYR A 556 -3.03 -4.01 25.82
C TYR A 556 -3.68 -3.47 27.09
N LEU A 557 -2.97 -3.59 28.22
CA LEU A 557 -3.34 -2.97 29.48
C LEU A 557 -2.43 -1.77 29.73
N PRO A 558 -2.97 -0.65 30.28
CA PRO A 558 -2.19 0.55 30.51
C PRO A 558 -1.06 0.32 31.52
N LYS A 559 0.00 1.14 31.43
CA LYS A 559 1.13 1.07 32.34
C LYS A 559 0.71 1.11 33.82
N GLY A 560 1.24 0.21 34.62
CA GLY A 560 0.95 0.13 36.07
C GLY A 560 -0.40 -0.52 36.40
N TYR A 561 -1.10 -1.12 35.41
CA TYR A 561 -2.31 -1.90 35.70
C TYR A 561 -2.01 -3.11 36.57
N ASP A 562 -2.67 -3.20 37.74
CA ASP A 562 -2.54 -4.33 38.65
C ASP A 562 -3.49 -5.47 38.23
N ILE A 563 -2.95 -6.49 37.56
CA ILE A 563 -3.72 -7.63 37.09
C ILE A 563 -4.41 -8.43 38.21
N ASN A 564 -3.89 -8.34 39.45
CA ASN A 564 -4.50 -9.05 40.60
C ASN A 564 -5.73 -8.34 41.15
N LYS A 565 -5.75 -6.98 41.06
CA LYS A 565 -6.91 -6.20 41.54
C LYS A 565 -8.05 -6.18 40.52
N LYS A 566 -7.80 -6.49 39.26
CA LYS A 566 -8.79 -6.53 38.18
C LYS A 566 -9.72 -5.30 38.18
N GLN A 567 -9.12 -4.11 38.29
CA GLN A 567 -9.89 -2.86 38.16
C GLN A 567 -10.50 -2.76 36.78
N LYS A 568 -11.82 -2.58 36.70
CA LYS A 568 -12.49 -2.39 35.40
C LYS A 568 -12.24 -1.01 34.85
N LEU A 569 -11.64 -0.95 33.65
CA LEU A 569 -11.28 0.27 32.96
C LEU A 569 -12.16 0.50 31.72
N PRO A 570 -12.23 1.75 31.18
CA PRO A 570 -12.77 1.97 29.86
C PRO A 570 -11.91 1.31 28.80
N MET A 571 -12.52 0.89 27.66
CA MET A 571 -11.82 0.25 26.56
C MET A 571 -12.05 1.01 25.24
N ILE A 572 -11.04 1.08 24.41
CA ILE A 572 -11.17 1.37 22.98
C ILE A 572 -10.85 0.13 22.17
N MET A 573 -11.77 -0.27 21.31
CA MET A 573 -11.59 -1.34 20.32
C MET A 573 -11.32 -0.75 18.94
N TRP A 574 -10.34 -1.30 18.23
CA TRP A 574 -9.99 -0.87 16.88
C TRP A 574 -9.95 -2.07 15.94
N ALA A 575 -10.71 -2.01 14.84
CA ALA A 575 -10.84 -3.14 13.93
C ALA A 575 -11.00 -2.71 12.46
N TYR A 576 -10.77 -3.68 11.58
CA TYR A 576 -10.94 -3.53 10.13
C TYR A 576 -11.49 -4.85 9.56
N PRO A 577 -12.71 -4.90 9.02
CA PRO A 577 -13.29 -6.12 8.48
C PRO A 577 -12.48 -6.68 7.31
N ARG A 578 -12.41 -8.00 7.22
CA ARG A 578 -11.76 -8.73 6.12
C ARG A 578 -12.69 -9.82 5.61
N GLU A 579 -12.85 -9.89 4.28
CA GLU A 579 -13.72 -10.88 3.64
C GLU A 579 -12.95 -12.15 3.32
N PHE A 580 -13.56 -13.30 3.66
CA PHE A 580 -13.04 -14.64 3.42
C PHE A 580 -14.03 -15.47 2.63
N LYS A 581 -13.52 -16.51 1.94
CA LYS A 581 -14.32 -17.48 1.20
C LYS A 581 -14.38 -18.85 1.89
N ASP A 582 -13.73 -19.01 3.06
CA ASP A 582 -13.79 -20.21 3.86
C ASP A 582 -13.53 -19.93 5.35
N ASN A 583 -14.10 -20.75 6.22
CA ASN A 583 -13.98 -20.66 7.67
C ASN A 583 -12.56 -20.96 8.16
N LYS A 584 -11.87 -21.91 7.51
CA LYS A 584 -10.53 -22.33 7.92
C LYS A 584 -9.53 -21.18 7.84
N SER A 585 -9.50 -20.47 6.71
CA SER A 585 -8.61 -19.30 6.54
C SER A 585 -9.02 -18.14 7.44
N ALA A 586 -10.32 -17.97 7.69
CA ALA A 586 -10.85 -16.90 8.53
C ALA A 586 -10.54 -17.07 10.02
N SER A 587 -10.35 -18.31 10.48
CA SER A 587 -10.06 -18.67 11.89
C SER A 587 -8.58 -18.67 12.23
N GLN A 588 -7.68 -18.37 11.28
CA GLN A 588 -6.24 -18.42 11.51
C GLN A 588 -5.74 -17.19 12.28
N ILE A 589 -4.90 -17.45 13.27
CA ILE A 589 -4.29 -16.43 14.11
C ILE A 589 -2.94 -16.05 13.50
N THR A 590 -2.76 -14.77 13.22
CA THR A 590 -1.53 -14.23 12.62
C THR A 590 -0.89 -13.12 13.43
N GLN A 591 -1.46 -12.78 14.59
CA GLN A 591 -0.87 -11.85 15.54
C GLN A 591 0.34 -12.50 16.24
N ASN A 592 1.32 -11.68 16.61
CA ASN A 592 2.47 -12.11 17.38
C ASN A 592 2.64 -11.20 18.59
N LYS A 593 2.56 -11.77 19.80
CA LYS A 593 2.69 -11.01 21.05
C LYS A 593 4.03 -10.31 21.20
N ASN A 594 5.06 -10.84 20.55
CA ASN A 594 6.42 -10.31 20.56
C ASN A 594 6.66 -9.24 19.48
N GLU A 595 5.71 -8.97 18.61
CA GLU A 595 5.82 -7.87 17.64
C GLU A 595 5.95 -6.54 18.35
N PHE A 596 6.85 -5.68 17.88
CA PHE A 596 7.06 -4.36 18.47
C PHE A 596 5.79 -3.50 18.36
N THR A 597 5.44 -2.82 19.45
CA THR A 597 4.29 -1.91 19.47
C THR A 597 4.65 -0.57 18.87
N PHE A 598 4.19 -0.32 17.64
CA PHE A 598 4.53 0.87 16.87
C PHE A 598 3.35 1.86 16.79
N PRO A 599 3.31 2.91 17.64
CA PRO A 599 2.31 3.96 17.50
C PRO A 599 2.49 4.72 16.18
N TYR A 600 1.43 4.78 15.40
CA TYR A 600 1.36 5.61 14.20
C TYR A 600 0.04 6.40 14.21
N TRP A 601 -0.11 7.41 13.38
CA TRP A 601 -1.29 8.30 13.40
C TRP A 601 -2.65 7.58 13.37
N GLY A 602 -2.69 6.37 12.86
CA GLY A 602 -3.87 5.53 12.75
C GLY A 602 -4.15 4.65 13.97
N SER A 603 -3.16 4.45 14.84
CA SER A 603 -3.18 3.50 15.95
C SER A 603 -4.06 3.96 17.13
N PRO A 604 -4.72 3.03 17.84
CA PRO A 604 -5.39 3.33 19.10
C PRO A 604 -4.45 3.30 20.32
N ILE A 605 -3.18 2.97 20.15
CA ILE A 605 -2.20 2.77 21.25
C ILE A 605 -2.01 4.02 22.12
N TYR A 606 -2.23 5.20 21.56
CA TYR A 606 -2.16 6.47 22.31
C TYR A 606 -3.00 6.49 23.59
N TRP A 607 -4.15 5.82 23.60
CA TRP A 607 -5.08 5.83 24.75
C TRP A 607 -4.65 4.94 25.90
N LEU A 608 -3.60 4.13 25.73
CA LEU A 608 -2.94 3.46 26.86
C LEU A 608 -2.41 4.47 27.88
N THR A 609 -1.87 5.59 27.42
CA THR A 609 -1.38 6.68 28.28
C THR A 609 -2.51 7.45 28.96
N ARG A 610 -3.74 7.27 28.51
CA ARG A 610 -4.96 7.90 29.05
C ARG A 610 -5.75 6.95 29.96
N GLY A 611 -5.19 5.75 30.28
CA GLY A 611 -5.79 4.77 31.17
C GLY A 611 -6.90 3.93 30.56
N TYR A 612 -6.90 3.77 29.25
CA TYR A 612 -7.79 2.85 28.55
C TYR A 612 -7.14 1.49 28.36
N VAL A 613 -7.94 0.44 28.44
CA VAL A 613 -7.61 -0.84 27.79
C VAL A 613 -7.70 -0.63 26.29
N VAL A 614 -6.72 -1.09 25.55
CA VAL A 614 -6.75 -1.04 24.08
C VAL A 614 -6.87 -2.45 23.53
N LEU A 615 -7.88 -2.68 22.70
CA LEU A 615 -8.05 -3.90 21.93
C LEU A 615 -7.83 -3.58 20.46
N ASP A 616 -6.65 -3.94 19.95
CA ASP A 616 -6.19 -3.62 18.59
C ASP A 616 -6.07 -4.87 17.74
N ASP A 617 -6.01 -4.69 16.41
CA ASP A 617 -5.97 -5.78 15.41
C ASP A 617 -7.01 -6.88 15.69
N VAL A 618 -8.21 -6.45 16.05
CA VAL A 618 -9.31 -7.36 16.39
C VAL A 618 -9.78 -8.09 15.14
N SER A 619 -9.82 -9.42 15.18
CA SER A 619 -10.32 -10.25 14.09
C SER A 619 -11.79 -9.96 13.80
N PHE A 620 -12.06 -9.47 12.58
CA PHE A 620 -13.41 -9.19 12.07
C PHE A 620 -13.64 -9.88 10.74
N PRO A 621 -13.61 -11.22 10.67
CA PRO A 621 -13.86 -11.92 9.43
C PRO A 621 -15.33 -11.81 9.02
N ILE A 622 -15.53 -11.53 7.73
CA ILE A 622 -16.81 -11.59 7.03
C ILE A 622 -16.71 -12.75 6.05
N ILE A 623 -17.45 -13.81 6.27
CA ILE A 623 -17.25 -15.08 5.59
C ILE A 623 -18.42 -15.36 4.67
N GLY A 624 -18.12 -15.75 3.41
CA GLY A 624 -19.08 -16.24 2.43
C GLY A 624 -18.57 -17.52 1.80
N GLU A 625 -19.06 -18.68 2.28
CA GLU A 625 -18.67 -19.98 1.76
C GLU A 625 -19.50 -20.38 0.53
N GLY A 626 -18.88 -21.12 -0.37
CA GLY A 626 -19.52 -21.61 -1.60
C GLY A 626 -20.02 -20.45 -2.46
N ASP A 627 -21.30 -20.51 -2.82
CA ASP A 627 -21.96 -19.51 -3.64
C ASP A 627 -22.34 -18.24 -2.88
N ASN A 628 -22.37 -18.30 -1.53
CA ASN A 628 -22.66 -17.14 -0.71
C ASN A 628 -21.54 -16.11 -0.79
N GLN A 629 -21.91 -14.85 -0.92
CA GLN A 629 -20.96 -13.75 -0.86
C GLN A 629 -20.80 -13.26 0.59
N PRO A 630 -19.60 -12.83 0.99
CA PRO A 630 -19.36 -12.36 2.35
C PRO A 630 -20.36 -11.28 2.79
N ASN A 631 -20.72 -10.38 1.88
CA ASN A 631 -21.60 -9.24 2.17
C ASN A 631 -23.08 -9.62 2.36
N ASP A 632 -23.50 -10.82 2.03
CA ASP A 632 -24.90 -11.25 2.21
C ASP A 632 -25.30 -11.30 3.70
N ASN A 633 -24.33 -11.62 4.58
CA ASN A 633 -24.51 -11.69 6.03
C ASN A 633 -23.63 -10.70 6.81
N PHE A 634 -23.20 -9.61 6.15
CA PHE A 634 -22.23 -8.66 6.70
C PHE A 634 -22.59 -8.15 8.09
N ARG A 635 -23.80 -7.58 8.27
CA ARG A 635 -24.20 -6.95 9.54
C ARG A 635 -24.23 -7.91 10.72
N LYS A 636 -24.78 -9.12 10.50
CA LYS A 636 -24.85 -10.15 11.55
C LYS A 636 -23.47 -10.56 12.01
N GLN A 637 -22.59 -10.91 11.07
CA GLN A 637 -21.21 -11.30 11.39
C GLN A 637 -20.42 -10.15 12.04
N LEU A 638 -20.67 -8.91 11.63
CA LEU A 638 -20.04 -7.73 12.21
C LEU A 638 -20.38 -7.57 13.70
N VAL A 639 -21.67 -7.67 14.06
CA VAL A 639 -22.14 -7.56 15.43
C VAL A 639 -21.66 -8.73 16.29
N ASP A 640 -21.68 -9.96 15.73
CA ASP A 640 -21.21 -11.16 16.43
C ASP A 640 -19.70 -11.07 16.72
N ASN A 641 -18.88 -10.60 15.77
CA ASN A 641 -17.45 -10.35 15.98
C ASN A 641 -17.21 -9.37 17.15
N ALA A 642 -17.90 -8.23 17.13
CA ALA A 642 -17.77 -7.19 18.15
C ALA A 642 -18.21 -7.70 19.54
N SER A 643 -19.36 -8.37 19.61
CA SER A 643 -19.90 -8.89 20.86
C SER A 643 -18.98 -9.93 21.49
N SER A 644 -18.45 -10.86 20.69
CA SER A 644 -17.52 -11.89 21.17
C SER A 644 -16.23 -11.30 21.73
N ALA A 645 -15.66 -10.31 21.03
CA ALA A 645 -14.46 -9.60 21.51
C ALA A 645 -14.68 -8.88 22.83
N ILE A 646 -15.77 -8.11 22.96
CA ILE A 646 -16.10 -7.39 24.20
C ILE A 646 -16.35 -8.38 25.34
N ASN A 647 -17.11 -9.45 25.10
CA ASN A 647 -17.41 -10.48 26.12
C ASN A 647 -16.13 -11.10 26.65
N ARG A 648 -15.19 -11.46 25.74
CA ARG A 648 -13.91 -12.05 26.16
C ARG A 648 -13.11 -11.14 27.09
N VAL A 649 -12.95 -9.86 26.77
CA VAL A 649 -12.19 -8.93 27.64
C VAL A 649 -12.92 -8.66 28.96
N TYR A 650 -14.26 -8.64 28.94
CA TYR A 650 -15.06 -8.51 30.15
C TYR A 650 -14.92 -9.73 31.07
N GLU A 651 -14.92 -10.96 30.53
CA GLU A 651 -14.72 -12.19 31.28
C GLU A 651 -13.33 -12.26 31.94
N LEU A 652 -12.31 -11.69 31.29
CA LEU A 652 -10.98 -11.49 31.86
C LEU A 652 -10.98 -10.50 33.04
N GLY A 653 -12.04 -9.70 33.19
CA GLY A 653 -12.24 -8.79 34.34
C GLY A 653 -11.64 -7.39 34.14
N TYR A 654 -11.20 -7.05 32.96
CA TYR A 654 -10.42 -5.82 32.72
C TYR A 654 -11.27 -4.59 32.38
N ILE A 655 -12.51 -4.77 31.90
CA ILE A 655 -13.31 -3.67 31.37
C ILE A 655 -14.68 -3.55 32.00
N ASP A 656 -15.20 -2.32 31.97
CA ASP A 656 -16.62 -2.00 32.15
C ASP A 656 -17.29 -2.04 30.76
N LYS A 657 -18.27 -2.95 30.56
CA LYS A 657 -19.02 -3.09 29.29
C LYS A 657 -19.74 -1.80 28.87
N GLU A 658 -20.11 -0.97 29.84
CA GLU A 658 -20.78 0.30 29.54
C GLU A 658 -19.82 1.39 29.04
N LYS A 659 -18.50 1.16 29.16
CA LYS A 659 -17.43 2.10 28.82
C LYS A 659 -16.55 1.60 27.69
N VAL A 660 -17.17 1.08 26.63
CA VAL A 660 -16.46 0.58 25.44
C VAL A 660 -16.67 1.55 24.27
N ALA A 661 -15.58 2.02 23.68
CA ALA A 661 -15.57 2.74 22.40
C ALA A 661 -15.18 1.84 21.25
N ILE A 662 -15.67 2.18 20.04
CA ILE A 662 -15.25 1.57 18.77
C ILE A 662 -14.65 2.61 17.85
N GLY A 663 -13.49 2.33 17.28
CA GLY A 663 -12.85 3.18 16.29
C GLY A 663 -12.48 2.45 15.00
N GLY A 664 -12.35 3.19 13.90
CA GLY A 664 -11.91 2.65 12.62
C GLY A 664 -11.65 3.72 11.56
N HIS A 665 -10.84 3.34 10.57
CA HIS A 665 -10.51 4.17 9.43
C HIS A 665 -10.96 3.49 8.13
N SER A 666 -11.43 4.26 7.13
CA SER A 666 -11.82 3.72 5.82
C SER A 666 -12.96 2.69 5.94
N TYR A 667 -12.73 1.43 5.56
CA TYR A 667 -13.69 0.35 5.76
C TYR A 667 -13.96 0.06 7.25
N GLY A 668 -12.97 0.35 8.12
CA GLY A 668 -13.17 0.33 9.57
C GLY A 668 -14.15 1.43 10.04
N ALA A 669 -14.15 2.62 9.45
CA ALA A 669 -15.12 3.67 9.73
C ALA A 669 -16.54 3.30 9.27
N PHE A 670 -16.65 2.64 8.13
CA PHE A 670 -17.88 2.03 7.65
C PHE A 670 -18.40 0.96 8.62
N MET A 671 -17.50 0.11 9.15
CA MET A 671 -17.81 -0.85 10.21
C MET A 671 -18.36 -0.16 11.46
N VAL A 672 -17.68 0.89 11.96
CA VAL A 672 -18.13 1.65 13.12
C VAL A 672 -19.57 2.14 12.94
N ALA A 673 -19.86 2.79 11.82
CA ALA A 673 -21.19 3.32 11.55
C ALA A 673 -22.27 2.23 11.48
N ASN A 674 -21.94 1.06 10.89
CA ASN A 674 -22.84 -0.10 10.88
C ASN A 674 -23.07 -0.69 12.28
N LEU A 675 -22.01 -0.81 13.10
CA LEU A 675 -22.13 -1.31 14.48
C LEU A 675 -23.03 -0.40 15.33
N LEU A 676 -22.89 0.93 15.20
CA LEU A 676 -23.74 1.90 15.95
C LEU A 676 -25.19 1.92 15.46
N SER A 677 -25.42 1.58 14.18
CA SER A 677 -26.79 1.48 13.63
C SER A 677 -27.50 0.18 14.03
N HIS A 678 -26.77 -0.90 14.35
CA HIS A 678 -27.32 -2.24 14.49
C HIS A 678 -26.99 -2.93 15.83
N SER A 679 -26.34 -2.21 16.76
CA SER A 679 -26.07 -2.73 18.11
C SER A 679 -26.12 -1.61 19.17
N LYS A 680 -26.10 -2.01 20.45
CA LYS A 680 -25.98 -1.13 21.62
C LYS A 680 -24.70 -1.45 22.42
N LEU A 681 -23.70 -2.00 21.76
CA LEU A 681 -22.48 -2.50 22.40
C LEU A 681 -21.53 -1.38 22.85
N PHE A 682 -21.70 -0.15 22.36
CA PHE A 682 -20.71 0.89 22.49
C PHE A 682 -21.23 2.15 23.18
N ALA A 683 -20.35 2.80 23.94
CA ALA A 683 -20.59 4.10 24.56
C ALA A 683 -20.34 5.25 23.57
N ALA A 684 -19.37 5.09 22.64
CA ALA A 684 -19.06 6.07 21.61
C ALA A 684 -18.41 5.41 20.38
N GLY A 685 -18.49 6.09 19.23
CA GLY A 685 -17.82 5.71 18.01
C GLY A 685 -16.90 6.80 17.46
N ILE A 686 -15.82 6.39 16.79
CA ILE A 686 -14.88 7.23 16.04
C ILE A 686 -14.73 6.67 14.64
N ALA A 687 -15.17 7.40 13.62
CA ALA A 687 -15.16 6.96 12.23
C ALA A 687 -14.37 7.93 11.36
N ARG A 688 -13.22 7.46 10.80
CA ARG A 688 -12.32 8.30 10.00
C ARG A 688 -12.37 7.92 8.51
N SER A 689 -12.62 8.89 7.63
CA SER A 689 -12.62 8.77 6.17
C SER A 689 -13.42 7.56 5.66
N GLY A 690 -14.66 7.41 6.12
CA GLY A 690 -15.53 6.28 5.78
C GLY A 690 -16.42 6.53 4.55
N ALA A 691 -17.06 5.46 4.09
CA ALA A 691 -18.10 5.49 3.08
C ALA A 691 -19.42 4.99 3.68
N TYR A 692 -20.40 5.83 3.84
CA TYR A 692 -21.60 5.53 4.60
C TYR A 692 -22.84 5.25 3.74
N ASN A 693 -22.78 5.55 2.44
CA ASN A 693 -23.82 5.25 1.48
C ASN A 693 -23.23 4.53 0.26
N ARG A 694 -23.48 3.23 0.13
CA ARG A 694 -22.94 2.38 -0.95
C ARG A 694 -23.62 2.60 -2.30
N THR A 695 -24.81 3.22 -2.32
CA THR A 695 -25.45 3.57 -3.60
C THR A 695 -24.65 4.64 -4.38
N LEU A 696 -23.75 5.37 -3.73
CA LEU A 696 -22.81 6.26 -4.39
C LEU A 696 -21.65 5.55 -5.09
N THR A 697 -21.51 4.23 -4.90
CA THR A 697 -20.55 3.36 -5.59
C THR A 697 -21.30 2.18 -6.22
N PRO A 698 -22.20 2.40 -7.20
CA PRO A 698 -23.18 1.41 -7.62
C PRO A 698 -22.59 0.21 -8.39
N PHE A 699 -21.34 0.29 -8.82
CA PHE A 699 -20.64 -0.78 -9.55
C PHE A 699 -19.55 -1.47 -8.70
N GLY A 700 -19.86 -1.73 -7.43
CA GLY A 700 -19.01 -2.47 -6.52
C GLY A 700 -18.23 -1.61 -5.52
N PHE A 701 -17.92 -2.23 -4.39
CA PHE A 701 -17.13 -1.65 -3.31
C PHE A 701 -16.41 -2.76 -2.52
N GLN A 702 -15.25 -2.51 -1.99
CA GLN A 702 -14.42 -3.52 -1.32
C GLN A 702 -14.35 -4.82 -2.17
N SER A 703 -14.74 -5.97 -1.63
CA SER A 703 -14.81 -7.25 -2.33
C SER A 703 -16.16 -7.52 -3.03
N GLU A 704 -17.11 -6.58 -2.99
CA GLU A 704 -18.39 -6.71 -3.70
C GLU A 704 -18.21 -6.44 -5.20
N GLU A 705 -18.53 -7.42 -6.03
CA GLU A 705 -18.48 -7.34 -7.48
C GLU A 705 -19.86 -7.12 -8.12
N ARG A 706 -20.94 -7.48 -7.41
CA ARG A 706 -22.31 -7.24 -7.88
C ARG A 706 -22.59 -5.75 -7.87
N ASN A 707 -23.25 -5.26 -8.90
CA ASN A 707 -23.70 -3.88 -8.92
C ASN A 707 -24.98 -3.69 -8.09
N TYR A 708 -25.39 -2.44 -7.89
CA TYR A 708 -26.57 -2.09 -7.10
C TYR A 708 -27.84 -2.79 -7.57
N TRP A 709 -28.05 -2.89 -8.89
CA TRP A 709 -29.26 -3.48 -9.47
C TRP A 709 -29.26 -5.02 -9.41
N GLU A 710 -28.12 -5.65 -9.25
CA GLU A 710 -27.98 -7.10 -9.03
C GLU A 710 -28.14 -7.49 -7.55
N ALA A 711 -27.80 -6.61 -6.62
CA ALA A 711 -27.84 -6.87 -5.19
C ALA A 711 -28.37 -5.67 -4.38
N PRO A 712 -29.56 -5.12 -4.68
CA PRO A 712 -30.07 -3.90 -4.06
C PRO A 712 -30.16 -4.01 -2.54
N ASP A 713 -30.57 -5.16 -2.03
CA ASP A 713 -30.69 -5.42 -0.59
C ASP A 713 -29.34 -5.36 0.12
N THR A 714 -28.27 -5.89 -0.50
CA THR A 714 -26.90 -5.80 0.04
C THR A 714 -26.47 -4.35 0.16
N TYR A 715 -26.66 -3.56 -0.90
CA TYR A 715 -26.30 -2.14 -0.89
C TYR A 715 -27.11 -1.33 0.12
N TYR A 716 -28.41 -1.56 0.22
CA TYR A 716 -29.28 -0.91 1.21
C TYR A 716 -28.88 -1.31 2.63
N ASN A 717 -28.81 -2.60 2.88
CA ASN A 717 -28.54 -3.16 4.20
C ASN A 717 -27.17 -2.78 4.75
N MET A 718 -26.15 -2.71 3.89
CA MET A 718 -24.78 -2.34 4.31
C MET A 718 -24.59 -0.83 4.42
N SER A 719 -25.48 0.03 3.93
CA SER A 719 -25.35 1.48 4.00
C SER A 719 -25.81 2.05 5.35
N PRO A 720 -24.92 2.45 6.27
CA PRO A 720 -25.35 3.06 7.56
C PRO A 720 -26.20 4.31 7.36
N PHE A 721 -26.04 5.02 6.25
CA PHE A 721 -26.86 6.16 5.89
C PHE A 721 -28.36 5.80 5.85
N MET A 722 -28.72 4.62 5.33
CA MET A 722 -30.10 4.14 5.23
C MET A 722 -30.69 3.74 6.59
N HIS A 723 -29.88 3.73 7.65
CA HIS A 723 -30.23 3.33 8.99
C HIS A 723 -29.84 4.40 10.02
N ALA A 724 -29.64 5.65 9.58
CA ALA A 724 -29.18 6.76 10.42
C ALA A 724 -30.11 7.04 11.61
N GLU A 725 -31.42 6.77 11.48
CA GLU A 725 -32.44 6.94 12.54
C GLU A 725 -32.22 6.02 13.75
N LYS A 726 -31.49 4.94 13.56
CA LYS A 726 -31.17 3.97 14.62
C LYS A 726 -29.96 4.38 15.47
N VAL A 727 -29.13 5.31 14.98
CA VAL A 727 -27.91 5.74 15.67
C VAL A 727 -28.28 6.61 16.87
N LYS A 728 -28.06 6.08 18.07
CA LYS A 728 -28.26 6.78 19.35
C LYS A 728 -26.95 7.01 20.11
N THR A 729 -25.93 6.21 19.78
CA THR A 729 -24.59 6.31 20.34
C THR A 729 -23.85 7.52 19.76
N PRO A 730 -23.16 8.34 20.59
CA PRO A 730 -22.35 9.45 20.10
C PRO A 730 -21.32 9.03 19.05
N LEU A 731 -21.27 9.74 17.91
CA LEU A 731 -20.40 9.43 16.76
C LEU A 731 -19.56 10.63 16.35
N LEU A 732 -18.22 10.48 16.42
CA LEU A 732 -17.23 11.41 15.88
C LEU A 732 -16.88 10.99 14.45
N LEU A 733 -17.13 11.85 13.49
CA LEU A 733 -16.73 11.72 12.09
C LEU A 733 -15.52 12.60 11.83
N ILE A 734 -14.46 12.07 11.24
CA ILE A 734 -13.27 12.83 10.82
C ILE A 734 -12.98 12.49 9.37
N HIS A 735 -12.72 13.49 8.50
CA HIS A 735 -12.47 13.24 7.08
C HIS A 735 -11.46 14.23 6.50
N GLY A 736 -10.59 13.77 5.61
CA GLY A 736 -9.71 14.63 4.84
C GLY A 736 -10.47 15.29 3.67
N GLU A 737 -10.44 16.63 3.57
CA GLU A 737 -11.14 17.36 2.50
C GLU A 737 -10.71 16.95 1.09
N GLU A 738 -9.48 16.45 0.96
CA GLU A 738 -8.87 16.02 -0.30
C GLU A 738 -8.85 14.49 -0.45
N ASP A 739 -9.76 13.78 0.22
CA ASP A 739 -9.85 12.31 0.07
C ASP A 739 -10.17 11.93 -1.37
N ASN A 740 -9.24 11.19 -1.99
CA ASN A 740 -9.34 10.73 -3.38
C ASN A 740 -9.46 9.21 -3.49
N ASN A 741 -9.69 8.52 -2.39
CA ASN A 741 -9.94 7.09 -2.43
C ASN A 741 -11.32 6.81 -3.05
N SER A 742 -11.40 5.80 -3.89
CA SER A 742 -12.64 5.42 -4.56
C SER A 742 -13.71 5.01 -3.55
N GLY A 743 -14.79 5.78 -3.47
CA GLY A 743 -15.95 5.52 -2.61
C GLY A 743 -15.93 6.19 -1.24
N THR A 744 -14.80 6.72 -0.75
CA THR A 744 -14.69 7.40 0.56
C THR A 744 -14.51 8.92 0.44
N TYR A 745 -14.88 9.52 -0.66
CA TYR A 745 -14.77 10.97 -0.84
C TYR A 745 -15.59 11.77 0.20
N PRO A 746 -15.24 13.03 0.49
CA PRO A 746 -15.76 13.83 1.62
C PRO A 746 -17.28 13.91 1.72
N LEU A 747 -17.98 13.94 0.57
CA LEU A 747 -19.44 13.92 0.47
C LEU A 747 -20.08 12.80 1.32
N GLN A 748 -19.44 11.67 1.49
CA GLN A 748 -19.92 10.55 2.31
C GLN A 748 -20.12 10.99 3.77
N SER A 749 -19.11 11.61 4.36
CA SER A 749 -19.19 12.11 5.76
C SER A 749 -20.13 13.29 5.92
N GLU A 750 -20.11 14.24 4.98
CA GLU A 750 -20.97 15.40 4.99
C GLU A 750 -22.46 15.02 4.97
N ARG A 751 -22.84 14.13 4.06
CA ARG A 751 -24.24 13.68 3.93
C ARG A 751 -24.67 12.83 5.13
N TYR A 752 -23.79 11.98 5.64
CA TYR A 752 -24.10 11.17 6.81
C TYR A 752 -24.25 12.03 8.07
N PHE A 753 -23.35 13.00 8.28
CA PHE A 753 -23.48 13.99 9.36
C PHE A 753 -24.80 14.76 9.29
N ASN A 754 -25.19 15.23 8.09
CA ASN A 754 -26.45 15.94 7.89
C ASN A 754 -27.67 15.08 8.26
N ALA A 755 -27.67 13.80 7.87
CA ALA A 755 -28.71 12.85 8.23
C ALA A 755 -28.78 12.64 9.75
N LEU A 756 -27.66 12.36 10.40
CA LEU A 756 -27.55 12.15 11.83
C LEU A 756 -28.02 13.39 12.62
N LYS A 757 -27.57 14.58 12.22
CA LYS A 757 -27.99 15.86 12.82
C LYS A 757 -29.48 16.06 12.67
N GLY A 758 -30.03 15.84 11.47
CA GLY A 758 -31.47 16.01 11.20
C GLY A 758 -32.36 15.05 12.01
N LEU A 759 -31.83 13.89 12.39
CA LEU A 759 -32.47 12.85 13.19
C LEU A 759 -32.19 12.97 14.69
N GLY A 760 -31.49 14.04 15.13
CA GLY A 760 -31.23 14.34 16.54
C GLY A 760 -30.17 13.46 17.20
N ALA A 761 -29.30 12.82 16.43
CA ALA A 761 -28.19 12.03 16.96
C ALA A 761 -27.07 12.95 17.51
N THR A 762 -26.37 12.50 18.55
CA THR A 762 -25.16 13.16 19.06
C THR A 762 -24.02 12.87 18.10
N THR A 763 -23.63 13.86 17.30
CA THR A 763 -22.59 13.68 16.27
C THR A 763 -21.73 14.93 16.12
N ARG A 764 -20.47 14.73 15.70
CA ARG A 764 -19.50 15.78 15.37
C ARG A 764 -18.79 15.42 14.08
N LEU A 765 -18.62 16.37 13.18
CA LEU A 765 -17.86 16.23 11.94
C LEU A 765 -16.65 17.17 11.96
N VAL A 766 -15.48 16.60 11.76
CA VAL A 766 -14.22 17.33 11.66
C VAL A 766 -13.65 17.11 10.25
N MET A 767 -13.63 18.18 9.45
CA MET A 767 -13.01 18.16 8.12
C MET A 767 -11.58 18.66 8.24
N LEU A 768 -10.61 17.87 7.73
CA LEU A 768 -9.18 18.18 7.79
C LEU A 768 -8.73 18.77 6.46
N PRO A 769 -8.45 20.10 6.40
CA PRO A 769 -8.03 20.75 5.16
C PRO A 769 -6.76 20.13 4.57
N LYS A 770 -6.71 20.03 3.23
CA LYS A 770 -5.57 19.49 2.47
C LYS A 770 -5.26 18.01 2.71
N GLU A 771 -5.87 17.34 3.68
CA GLU A 771 -5.64 15.92 3.92
C GLU A 771 -6.37 15.04 2.90
N SER A 772 -5.67 13.98 2.47
CA SER A 772 -6.20 12.93 1.61
C SER A 772 -6.79 11.79 2.46
N HIS A 773 -6.95 10.59 1.86
CA HIS A 773 -7.47 9.42 2.57
C HIS A 773 -6.61 9.03 3.79
N SER A 774 -5.28 9.13 3.67
CA SER A 774 -4.33 8.96 4.78
C SER A 774 -3.78 10.32 5.19
N TYR A 775 -3.89 10.66 6.46
CA TYR A 775 -3.48 11.96 7.00
C TYR A 775 -1.96 12.05 7.10
N ARG A 776 -1.40 13.20 6.77
CA ARG A 776 0.05 13.39 6.64
C ARG A 776 0.61 14.60 7.34
N ALA A 777 -0.19 15.66 7.55
CA ALA A 777 0.28 16.85 8.22
C ALA A 777 0.28 16.65 9.74
N LYS A 778 1.39 17.05 10.36
CA LYS A 778 1.58 17.01 11.81
C LYS A 778 0.45 17.71 12.55
N GLU A 779 0.07 18.90 12.08
CA GLU A 779 -0.98 19.71 12.64
C GLU A 779 -2.34 19.02 12.58
N SER A 780 -2.68 18.45 11.43
CA SER A 780 -3.93 17.69 11.23
C SER A 780 -4.00 16.45 12.14
N ILE A 781 -2.90 15.70 12.22
CA ILE A 781 -2.79 14.49 13.03
C ILE A 781 -2.93 14.83 14.53
N MET A 782 -2.24 15.86 15.00
CA MET A 782 -2.33 16.31 16.38
C MET A 782 -3.75 16.77 16.72
N HIS A 783 -4.38 17.56 15.85
CA HIS A 783 -5.77 18.01 16.04
C HIS A 783 -6.74 16.84 16.03
N MET A 784 -6.57 15.89 15.14
CA MET A 784 -7.37 14.67 15.12
C MET A 784 -7.27 13.89 16.44
N LEU A 785 -6.06 13.71 16.99
CA LEU A 785 -5.86 13.02 18.27
C LEU A 785 -6.47 13.80 19.43
N TRP A 786 -6.41 15.14 19.42
CA TRP A 786 -7.06 16.01 20.39
C TRP A 786 -8.60 15.86 20.35
N GLU A 787 -9.22 15.82 19.16
CA GLU A 787 -10.66 15.62 19.00
C GLU A 787 -11.09 14.25 19.52
N GLN A 788 -10.33 13.22 19.21
CA GLN A 788 -10.61 11.86 19.67
C GLN A 788 -10.47 11.74 21.19
N ASP A 789 -9.44 12.32 21.80
CA ASP A 789 -9.25 12.29 23.25
C ASP A 789 -10.43 12.96 23.97
N ARG A 790 -10.83 14.17 23.56
CA ARG A 790 -12.00 14.88 24.12
C ARG A 790 -13.30 14.07 23.97
N TRP A 791 -13.47 13.39 22.82
CA TRP A 791 -14.64 12.57 22.55
C TRP A 791 -14.72 11.38 23.51
N LEU A 792 -13.60 10.68 23.68
CA LEU A 792 -13.48 9.52 24.57
C LEU A 792 -13.63 9.91 26.05
N GLU A 793 -12.99 10.98 26.49
CA GLU A 793 -13.14 11.49 27.85
C GLU A 793 -14.61 11.81 28.17
N ARG A 794 -15.29 12.47 27.24
CA ARG A 794 -16.68 12.92 27.46
C ARG A 794 -17.70 11.77 27.43
N TYR A 795 -17.61 10.86 26.49
CA TYR A 795 -18.67 9.89 26.22
C TYR A 795 -18.35 8.45 26.65
N VAL A 796 -17.14 8.16 27.07
CA VAL A 796 -16.71 6.83 27.49
C VAL A 796 -16.23 6.83 28.94
N LYS A 797 -15.21 7.63 29.26
CA LYS A 797 -14.60 7.62 30.60
C LYS A 797 -15.47 8.25 31.66
N ASN A 798 -16.08 9.39 31.33
CA ASN A 798 -16.94 10.16 32.22
C ASN A 798 -18.45 9.92 32.00
N LYS A 799 -18.78 8.78 31.36
CA LYS A 799 -20.17 8.35 31.16
C LYS A 799 -20.85 7.97 32.48
#